data_dd4addf866472475f7172ff4700afb66
#
_entry.id   dd4addf866472475f7172ff4700afb66
#
_cell.length_a   1.000
_cell.length_b   1.000
_cell.length_c   1.000
_cell.angle_alpha   90.00
_cell.angle_beta   90.00
_cell.angle_gamma   90.00
#
_symmetry.space_group_name_H-M   'P 1'
#
loop_
_entity.id
_entity.type
_entity.pdbx_description
1 polymer ?
#
loop_
_entity_poly.entity_id
_entity_poly.type
_entity_poly.pdbx_seq_one_letter_code
_entity_poly.pdbx_strand_id
1 'polypeptide(L)'
;FGIIWGTLTKSEDGYSLEVSVMGANERENPKRFTASGKDMGALLSGIREVAREIGQVVLKRPVVGVIKIEGNTRIQKDAILNKLDMKEGSAFSKSALGENIRQLYSMGYFEDVQISADETAEGSVDLRIVLKERPSIKEIQTEGNKLFTRNEILDLLTTKSFAVVNPEKIRVDIAKLKKMYEKKGYYEPQIDYEIKELSRNEARLILKINEGRKSWLTNVVLEGAKQIPEKELKKALATKEKSWFWFLDDSGTFTSDDLEKNRLRLMGQYWLKGFINVQVGAPRVDIKEGRVTVTYPIREGDRYQVRKVQVSGDLLGTPEAMTKILKTKPSTWFNRQDLAEDIQTLTKAYNNAGYAYTDVAPMQEVNDTHHFVDLNFKITQGDRVTIEKVDIRGNERTRGKVIRRALAIGEGDVYNADLMEISKKNVEGLDFFEAVKIKTSPGSRPDLMNLTVEVMEKKTGSLTTGVSYSSSDGVTGTIDLKERNLLGSGVVANVHANISGRRNNYEASVTYPWAFDRPLSLTGRVYKQQQKQDRYLRDGEGFGLTATHPLYGFWGLTVGVARDSNKISGIEKIYARTVTDYYEKYGVKAENYLNLAENSLSLWVRRDTRYGSPLPVGGAQLVFGTKVSGFGADVQFSRHYTEMAYYQTLVWRLVMKVQANGSALVESGGAPIPIDRRITLGGPHTIRGYQQGEIGPRDKYGSVVGGDRSLFTNIECLFPVLESLKLNGVVFCDVGNCWNADQTQFPTEVKAAAGVGIRWLSPMGPLRIDYGWKLMPRKGELPGGVSFAMGQLF
;
A
#
# COMPACT_ATOMS: atom_id res chain seq x y z
N PHE A 1 -36.38 -60.97 14.09
CA PHE A 1 -36.82 -59.95 15.02
C PHE A 1 -36.36 -60.34 16.41
N GLY A 2 -35.82 -59.44 17.23
CA GLY A 2 -35.44 -59.67 18.64
C GLY A 2 -36.16 -58.67 19.52
N ILE A 3 -36.17 -58.93 20.83
CA ILE A 3 -36.67 -58.02 21.83
C ILE A 3 -35.53 -57.37 22.53
N ILE A 4 -35.60 -56.05 22.61
CA ILE A 4 -34.61 -55.22 23.31
C ILE A 4 -35.34 -54.48 24.43
N TRP A 5 -34.87 -54.62 25.68
CA TRP A 5 -35.37 -53.88 26.83
C TRP A 5 -34.21 -53.44 27.69
N GLY A 6 -34.39 -52.40 28.45
CA GLY A 6 -33.32 -51.88 29.28
C GLY A 6 -33.80 -51.08 30.47
N THR A 7 -32.97 -50.96 31.48
CA THR A 7 -33.23 -50.23 32.71
C THR A 7 -32.19 -49.14 32.90
N LEU A 8 -32.64 -47.89 33.06
CA LEU A 8 -31.79 -46.77 33.42
C LEU A 8 -31.87 -46.55 34.94
N THR A 9 -30.74 -46.65 35.61
CA THR A 9 -30.64 -46.46 37.07
C THR A 9 -29.80 -45.23 37.36
N LYS A 10 -30.31 -44.39 38.28
CA LYS A 10 -29.54 -43.27 38.82
C LYS A 10 -29.10 -43.64 40.23
N SER A 11 -27.80 -43.56 40.52
CA SER A 11 -27.18 -43.74 41.86
C SER A 11 -26.48 -42.46 42.31
N GLU A 12 -25.98 -42.42 43.50
CA GLU A 12 -25.16 -41.33 44.04
C GLU A 12 -23.86 -41.12 43.23
N ASP A 13 -23.34 -42.18 42.58
CA ASP A 13 -22.11 -42.20 41.80
C ASP A 13 -22.29 -41.90 40.29
N GLY A 14 -23.55 -41.71 39.82
CA GLY A 14 -23.82 -41.39 38.41
C GLY A 14 -25.03 -42.14 37.83
N TYR A 15 -25.02 -42.38 36.55
CA TYR A 15 -26.07 -43.03 35.77
C TYR A 15 -25.56 -44.36 35.19
N SER A 16 -26.37 -45.37 35.15
CA SER A 16 -26.11 -46.67 34.52
C SER A 16 -27.30 -47.12 33.69
N LEU A 17 -27.06 -47.50 32.45
CA LEU A 17 -28.03 -48.13 31.55
C LEU A 17 -27.65 -49.60 31.32
N GLU A 18 -28.50 -50.50 31.68
CA GLU A 18 -28.41 -51.92 31.35
C GLU A 18 -29.40 -52.21 30.21
N VAL A 19 -28.92 -52.79 29.09
CA VAL A 19 -29.76 -53.18 27.96
C VAL A 19 -29.62 -54.67 27.76
N SER A 20 -30.76 -55.37 27.73
CA SER A 20 -30.83 -56.80 27.43
C SER A 20 -31.39 -57.01 26.04
N VAL A 21 -30.78 -57.89 25.28
CA VAL A 21 -31.15 -58.22 23.91
C VAL A 21 -31.33 -59.78 23.78
N MET A 22 -32.46 -60.17 23.20
CA MET A 22 -32.81 -61.58 22.99
C MET A 22 -33.32 -61.77 21.56
N GLY A 23 -32.73 -62.66 20.82
CA GLY A 23 -33.18 -63.03 19.48
C GLY A 23 -34.49 -63.86 19.53
N ALA A 24 -35.42 -63.68 18.57
CA ALA A 24 -36.73 -64.32 18.55
C ALA A 24 -36.64 -65.83 18.40
N ASN A 25 -35.52 -66.41 18.02
CA ASN A 25 -35.35 -67.90 17.88
C ASN A 25 -34.29 -68.45 18.86
N GLU A 26 -33.81 -67.65 19.81
CA GLU A 26 -32.80 -68.10 20.79
C GLU A 26 -33.55 -68.44 22.10
N ARG A 27 -33.50 -69.72 22.53
CA ARG A 27 -33.97 -70.13 23.85
C ARG A 27 -32.93 -69.91 24.99
N GLU A 28 -31.90 -69.15 24.73
CA GLU A 28 -30.79 -68.83 25.64
C GLU A 28 -31.00 -67.54 26.39
N ASN A 29 -30.25 -67.36 27.51
CA ASN A 29 -30.28 -66.17 28.32
C ASN A 29 -30.05 -64.90 27.54
N PRO A 30 -30.79 -63.82 27.81
CA PRO A 30 -30.55 -62.52 27.10
C PRO A 30 -29.13 -62.04 27.28
N LYS A 31 -28.52 -61.56 26.19
CA LYS A 31 -27.22 -60.86 26.24
C LYS A 31 -27.42 -59.52 26.85
N ARG A 32 -26.59 -59.16 27.84
CA ARG A 32 -26.67 -57.90 28.57
C ARG A 32 -25.51 -57.01 28.20
N PHE A 33 -25.82 -55.72 28.02
CA PHE A 33 -24.87 -54.65 27.72
C PHE A 33 -25.08 -53.57 28.74
N THR A 34 -24.01 -52.99 29.27
CA THR A 34 -24.08 -51.95 30.30
C THR A 34 -23.28 -50.73 29.86
N ALA A 35 -23.89 -49.54 29.99
CA ALA A 35 -23.21 -48.25 29.89
C ALA A 35 -23.34 -47.49 31.21
N SER A 36 -22.27 -46.92 31.70
CA SER A 36 -22.26 -46.10 32.90
C SER A 36 -21.52 -44.79 32.66
N GLY A 37 -21.93 -43.72 33.37
CA GLY A 37 -21.28 -42.45 33.30
C GLY A 37 -21.55 -41.58 34.53
N LYS A 38 -20.57 -40.81 35.00
CA LYS A 38 -20.70 -39.92 36.14
C LYS A 38 -21.72 -38.81 35.92
N ASP A 39 -21.95 -38.43 34.65
CA ASP A 39 -22.94 -37.46 34.20
C ASP A 39 -23.68 -37.94 32.96
N MET A 40 -24.72 -37.22 32.55
CA MET A 40 -25.55 -37.57 31.39
C MET A 40 -24.72 -37.54 30.05
N GLY A 41 -23.67 -36.69 29.92
CA GLY A 41 -22.84 -36.64 28.74
C GLY A 41 -21.93 -37.86 28.58
N ALA A 42 -21.34 -38.34 29.71
CA ALA A 42 -20.55 -39.56 29.75
C ALA A 42 -21.40 -40.79 29.50
N LEU A 43 -22.63 -40.85 30.06
CA LEU A 43 -23.59 -41.91 29.78
C LEU A 43 -23.98 -41.96 28.30
N LEU A 44 -24.25 -40.82 27.63
CA LEU A 44 -24.59 -40.76 26.20
C LEU A 44 -23.47 -41.29 25.32
N SER A 45 -22.20 -41.10 25.70
CA SER A 45 -21.05 -41.67 25.01
C SER A 45 -21.03 -43.20 25.11
N GLY A 46 -21.26 -43.75 26.33
CA GLY A 46 -21.39 -45.19 26.57
C GLY A 46 -22.60 -45.81 25.89
N ILE A 47 -23.73 -45.11 25.81
CA ILE A 47 -24.94 -45.57 25.07
C ILE A 47 -24.66 -45.76 23.60
N ARG A 48 -23.87 -44.86 22.98
CA ARG A 48 -23.47 -45.00 21.54
C ARG A 48 -22.65 -46.25 21.32
N GLU A 49 -21.80 -46.62 22.24
CA GLU A 49 -20.96 -47.82 22.16
C GLU A 49 -21.81 -49.08 22.33
N VAL A 50 -22.65 -49.13 23.34
CA VAL A 50 -23.64 -50.21 23.56
C VAL A 50 -24.59 -50.36 22.38
N ALA A 51 -25.09 -49.28 21.80
CA ALA A 51 -25.96 -49.30 20.61
C ALA A 51 -25.20 -49.89 19.40
N ARG A 52 -23.89 -49.61 19.25
CA ARG A 52 -23.03 -50.17 18.22
C ARG A 52 -22.82 -51.69 18.41
N GLU A 53 -22.56 -52.16 19.64
CA GLU A 53 -22.41 -53.57 19.99
C GLU A 53 -23.72 -54.33 19.79
N ILE A 54 -24.85 -53.82 20.23
CA ILE A 54 -26.18 -54.39 19.97
C ILE A 54 -26.46 -54.51 18.48
N GLY A 55 -26.10 -53.46 17.70
CA GLY A 55 -26.24 -53.45 16.24
C GLY A 55 -25.42 -54.56 15.55
N GLN A 56 -24.23 -54.87 16.09
CA GLN A 56 -23.41 -56.00 15.59
C GLN A 56 -24.04 -57.36 15.92
N VAL A 57 -24.60 -57.52 17.12
CA VAL A 57 -25.18 -58.80 17.56
C VAL A 57 -26.56 -59.04 16.95
N VAL A 58 -27.44 -58.03 16.89
CA VAL A 58 -28.84 -58.17 16.43
C VAL A 58 -28.95 -58.18 14.91
N LEU A 59 -28.16 -57.34 14.22
CA LEU A 59 -28.27 -57.20 12.78
C LEU A 59 -27.39 -58.18 12.01
N LYS A 60 -26.57 -59.00 12.71
CA LYS A 60 -25.59 -59.90 12.09
C LYS A 60 -24.82 -59.21 10.93
N ARG A 61 -24.49 -57.93 11.14
CA ARG A 61 -23.73 -57.19 10.15
C ARG A 61 -22.30 -57.76 10.12
N PRO A 62 -21.83 -58.20 8.99
CA PRO A 62 -20.43 -58.63 8.89
C PRO A 62 -19.46 -57.50 9.30
N VAL A 63 -18.39 -57.85 9.95
CA VAL A 63 -17.30 -56.93 10.31
C VAL A 63 -16.25 -56.93 9.21
N VAL A 64 -15.56 -55.82 9.05
CA VAL A 64 -14.41 -55.71 8.15
C VAL A 64 -13.29 -56.58 8.71
N GLY A 65 -12.91 -57.64 7.95
CA GLY A 65 -11.77 -58.51 8.25
C GLY A 65 -10.44 -57.82 7.90
N VAL A 66 -9.62 -58.47 7.10
CA VAL A 66 -8.32 -57.94 6.68
C VAL A 66 -8.46 -56.94 5.54
N ILE A 67 -7.75 -55.83 5.63
CA ILE A 67 -7.65 -54.85 4.52
C ILE A 67 -6.34 -55.05 3.79
N LYS A 68 -6.42 -55.65 2.58
CA LYS A 68 -5.26 -55.81 1.68
C LYS A 68 -5.19 -54.66 0.71
N ILE A 69 -4.02 -53.98 0.67
CA ILE A 69 -3.76 -52.90 -0.29
C ILE A 69 -2.70 -53.35 -1.27
N GLU A 70 -3.02 -53.21 -2.55
CA GLU A 70 -2.14 -53.60 -3.67
C GLU A 70 -1.96 -52.42 -4.62
N GLY A 71 -0.80 -52.30 -5.25
CA GLY A 71 -0.51 -51.25 -6.24
C GLY A 71 0.01 -49.92 -5.66
N ASN A 72 0.13 -49.83 -4.34
CA ASN A 72 0.79 -48.67 -3.70
C ASN A 72 2.31 -48.85 -3.70
N THR A 73 3.01 -48.00 -4.44
CA THR A 73 4.50 -48.06 -4.57
C THR A 73 5.20 -46.95 -3.79
N ARG A 74 4.62 -45.75 -3.78
CA ARG A 74 5.17 -44.55 -3.10
C ARG A 74 4.34 -44.12 -1.88
N ILE A 75 3.04 -44.36 -1.94
CA ILE A 75 2.16 -43.96 -0.84
C ILE A 75 2.16 -45.06 0.21
N GLN A 76 2.56 -44.74 1.43
CA GLN A 76 2.60 -45.69 2.54
C GLN A 76 1.21 -46.25 2.87
N LYS A 77 1.16 -47.55 3.18
CA LYS A 77 -0.09 -48.23 3.54
C LYS A 77 -0.87 -47.52 4.66
N ASP A 78 -0.15 -47.02 5.67
CA ASP A 78 -0.76 -46.34 6.81
C ASP A 78 -1.46 -45.03 6.42
N ALA A 79 -0.91 -44.28 5.47
CA ALA A 79 -1.53 -43.06 4.94
C ALA A 79 -2.85 -43.35 4.23
N ILE A 80 -2.94 -44.49 3.53
CA ILE A 80 -4.16 -44.96 2.86
C ILE A 80 -5.17 -45.41 3.90
N LEU A 81 -4.76 -46.27 4.85
CA LEU A 81 -5.64 -46.80 5.92
C LEU A 81 -6.20 -45.70 6.81
N ASN A 82 -5.41 -44.66 7.15
CA ASN A 82 -5.87 -43.52 7.95
C ASN A 82 -6.92 -42.67 7.24
N LYS A 83 -7.02 -42.75 5.93
CA LYS A 83 -8.00 -41.99 5.15
C LYS A 83 -9.35 -42.74 5.00
N LEU A 84 -9.37 -44.02 5.27
CA LEU A 84 -10.57 -44.85 5.18
C LEU A 84 -11.44 -44.71 6.44
N ASP A 85 -12.74 -44.57 6.27
CA ASP A 85 -13.72 -44.64 7.37
C ASP A 85 -13.90 -46.06 7.89
N MET A 86 -13.82 -47.06 6.97
CA MET A 86 -13.86 -48.47 7.33
C MET A 86 -12.49 -48.94 7.78
N LYS A 87 -12.41 -49.50 8.99
CA LYS A 87 -11.17 -50.02 9.59
C LYS A 87 -11.39 -51.50 9.91
N GLU A 88 -10.31 -52.27 9.99
CA GLU A 88 -10.36 -53.68 10.45
C GLU A 88 -11.10 -53.75 11.79
N GLY A 89 -12.06 -54.69 11.92
CA GLY A 89 -12.92 -54.83 13.09
C GLY A 89 -14.14 -53.87 13.14
N SER A 90 -14.30 -52.90 12.21
CA SER A 90 -15.50 -52.06 12.14
C SER A 90 -16.65 -52.76 11.41
N ALA A 91 -17.90 -52.35 11.62
CA ALA A 91 -19.06 -52.88 10.91
C ALA A 91 -18.96 -52.55 9.40
N PHE A 92 -19.13 -53.58 8.59
CA PHE A 92 -19.12 -53.45 7.13
C PHE A 92 -20.41 -52.81 6.63
N SER A 93 -20.25 -51.81 5.72
CA SER A 93 -21.39 -51.15 5.05
C SER A 93 -21.11 -51.02 3.55
N LYS A 94 -21.98 -51.55 2.72
CA LYS A 94 -21.90 -51.41 1.26
C LYS A 94 -21.95 -49.95 0.81
N SER A 95 -22.70 -49.11 1.47
CA SER A 95 -22.78 -47.64 1.17
C SER A 95 -21.49 -46.92 1.52
N ALA A 96 -20.74 -47.38 2.52
CA ALA A 96 -19.48 -46.76 2.91
C ALA A 96 -18.32 -47.07 1.91
N LEU A 97 -18.44 -48.13 1.09
CA LEU A 97 -17.47 -48.44 0.05
C LEU A 97 -17.29 -47.27 -0.95
N GLY A 98 -18.43 -46.71 -1.41
CA GLY A 98 -18.41 -45.57 -2.33
C GLY A 98 -17.81 -44.30 -1.71
N GLU A 99 -18.01 -44.10 -0.38
CA GLU A 99 -17.40 -43.00 0.33
C GLU A 99 -15.90 -43.17 0.47
N ASN A 100 -15.45 -44.35 0.86
CA ASN A 100 -14.01 -44.68 0.93
C ASN A 100 -13.31 -44.54 -0.43
N ILE A 101 -13.96 -44.95 -1.54
CA ILE A 101 -13.43 -44.71 -2.89
C ILE A 101 -13.30 -43.20 -3.15
N ARG A 102 -14.31 -42.39 -2.84
CA ARG A 102 -14.24 -40.93 -2.99
C ARG A 102 -13.14 -40.30 -2.15
N GLN A 103 -12.98 -40.76 -0.90
CA GLN A 103 -11.93 -40.30 0.00
C GLN A 103 -10.53 -40.61 -0.55
N LEU A 104 -10.30 -41.78 -1.07
CA LEU A 104 -9.03 -42.13 -1.72
C LEU A 104 -8.78 -41.30 -2.97
N TYR A 105 -9.78 -41.09 -3.84
CA TYR A 105 -9.63 -40.19 -4.99
C TYR A 105 -9.35 -38.73 -4.55
N SER A 106 -9.95 -38.29 -3.44
CA SER A 106 -9.72 -36.94 -2.91
C SER A 106 -8.28 -36.67 -2.49
N MET A 107 -7.48 -37.71 -2.22
CA MET A 107 -6.04 -37.58 -1.95
C MET A 107 -5.28 -37.08 -3.18
N GLY A 108 -5.82 -37.25 -4.39
CA GLY A 108 -5.23 -36.79 -5.64
C GLY A 108 -4.04 -37.61 -6.16
N TYR A 109 -3.67 -38.69 -5.47
CA TYR A 109 -2.51 -39.53 -5.81
C TYR A 109 -2.85 -40.71 -6.69
N PHE A 110 -4.11 -41.09 -6.81
CA PHE A 110 -4.55 -42.32 -7.51
C PHE A 110 -5.24 -41.99 -8.82
N GLU A 111 -4.88 -42.75 -9.86
CA GLU A 111 -5.55 -42.72 -11.14
C GLU A 111 -6.79 -43.61 -11.14
N ASP A 112 -6.66 -44.80 -10.51
CA ASP A 112 -7.76 -45.74 -10.33
C ASP A 112 -7.76 -46.31 -8.91
N VAL A 113 -8.96 -46.53 -8.37
CA VAL A 113 -9.21 -47.09 -7.05
C VAL A 113 -10.33 -48.10 -7.17
N GLN A 114 -10.02 -49.37 -6.94
CA GLN A 114 -10.99 -50.45 -6.92
C GLN A 114 -11.00 -51.07 -5.54
N ILE A 115 -12.20 -51.21 -4.94
CA ILE A 115 -12.38 -51.86 -3.64
C ILE A 115 -13.33 -53.07 -3.89
N SER A 116 -12.82 -54.27 -3.71
CA SER A 116 -13.60 -55.50 -3.67
C SER A 116 -13.79 -55.95 -2.22
N ALA A 117 -14.92 -56.58 -1.96
CA ALA A 117 -15.32 -57.05 -0.64
C ALA A 117 -15.70 -58.53 -0.75
N ASP A 118 -14.90 -59.43 -0.16
CA ASP A 118 -15.03 -60.87 -0.22
C ASP A 118 -15.46 -61.38 1.15
N GLU A 119 -16.60 -62.09 1.24
CA GLU A 119 -17.09 -62.72 2.48
C GLU A 119 -16.26 -63.93 2.82
N THR A 120 -15.77 -63.97 4.05
CA THR A 120 -15.04 -65.15 4.59
C THR A 120 -15.95 -66.14 5.21
N ALA A 121 -15.51 -67.42 5.33
CA ALA A 121 -16.25 -68.50 5.94
C ALA A 121 -16.63 -68.25 7.43
N GLU A 122 -15.93 -67.28 8.09
CA GLU A 122 -16.13 -66.90 9.47
C GLU A 122 -17.15 -65.71 9.64
N GLY A 123 -17.74 -65.23 8.51
CA GLY A 123 -18.75 -64.16 8.51
C GLY A 123 -18.18 -62.75 8.61
N SER A 124 -16.87 -62.56 8.40
CA SER A 124 -16.23 -61.27 8.19
C SER A 124 -16.13 -60.96 6.70
N VAL A 125 -15.86 -59.71 6.34
CA VAL A 125 -15.65 -59.22 4.96
C VAL A 125 -14.25 -58.67 4.82
N ASP A 126 -13.43 -59.37 4.03
CA ASP A 126 -12.11 -58.92 3.67
C ASP A 126 -12.22 -57.85 2.55
N LEU A 127 -11.48 -56.73 2.71
CA LEU A 127 -11.44 -55.72 1.69
C LEU A 127 -10.11 -55.81 0.92
N ARG A 128 -10.23 -55.89 -0.38
CA ARG A 128 -9.08 -55.81 -1.29
C ARG A 128 -9.14 -54.47 -2.02
N ILE A 129 -8.17 -53.59 -1.74
CA ILE A 129 -8.04 -52.27 -2.34
C ILE A 129 -6.92 -52.34 -3.37
N VAL A 130 -7.27 -52.24 -4.65
CA VAL A 130 -6.31 -52.17 -5.75
C VAL A 130 -6.20 -50.73 -6.20
N LEU A 131 -4.99 -50.19 -6.15
CA LEU A 131 -4.70 -48.80 -6.44
C LEU A 131 -3.79 -48.70 -7.65
N LYS A 132 -4.06 -47.74 -8.53
CA LYS A 132 -3.13 -47.28 -9.55
C LYS A 132 -2.68 -45.87 -9.20
N GLU A 133 -1.41 -45.75 -8.81
CA GLU A 133 -0.84 -44.42 -8.50
C GLU A 133 -0.64 -43.59 -9.77
N ARG A 134 -0.94 -42.29 -9.67
CA ARG A 134 -0.59 -41.33 -10.74
C ARG A 134 0.93 -41.17 -10.81
N PRO A 135 1.52 -41.04 -12.01
CA PRO A 135 2.95 -40.81 -12.13
C PRO A 135 3.35 -39.44 -11.53
N SER A 136 4.60 -39.34 -11.11
CA SER A 136 5.21 -38.03 -10.75
C SER A 136 5.75 -37.33 -11.97
N ILE A 137 5.66 -36.03 -12.00
CA ILE A 137 6.21 -35.20 -13.07
C ILE A 137 7.72 -35.09 -12.89
N LYS A 138 8.51 -35.73 -13.71
CA LYS A 138 9.97 -35.62 -13.71
C LYS A 138 10.41 -34.27 -14.23
N GLU A 139 9.82 -33.84 -15.33
CA GLU A 139 10.11 -32.54 -15.96
C GLU A 139 8.87 -31.97 -16.64
N ILE A 140 8.86 -30.64 -16.79
CA ILE A 140 7.83 -29.91 -17.53
C ILE A 140 8.50 -29.29 -18.76
N GLN A 141 8.00 -29.62 -19.94
CA GLN A 141 8.44 -29.05 -21.22
C GLN A 141 7.36 -28.16 -21.81
N THR A 142 7.79 -27.12 -22.51
CA THR A 142 6.90 -26.21 -23.24
C THR A 142 7.27 -26.22 -24.70
N GLU A 143 6.30 -26.30 -25.58
CA GLU A 143 6.46 -26.31 -27.03
C GLU A 143 5.58 -25.25 -27.66
N GLY A 144 6.13 -24.49 -28.62
CA GLY A 144 5.38 -23.48 -29.37
C GLY A 144 5.31 -22.09 -28.73
N ASN A 145 5.82 -21.93 -27.53
CA ASN A 145 5.91 -20.61 -26.85
C ASN A 145 7.02 -19.77 -27.50
N LYS A 146 6.64 -18.60 -28.05
CA LYS A 146 7.55 -17.62 -28.66
C LYS A 146 7.59 -16.31 -27.88
N LEU A 147 6.45 -15.91 -27.33
CA LEU A 147 6.29 -14.64 -26.59
C LEU A 147 6.89 -14.69 -25.19
N PHE A 148 6.70 -15.81 -24.51
CA PHE A 148 7.17 -16.02 -23.14
C PHE A 148 8.24 -17.09 -23.08
N THR A 149 9.24 -16.88 -22.25
CA THR A 149 10.30 -17.86 -22.00
C THR A 149 9.73 -19.04 -21.19
N ARG A 150 10.40 -20.20 -21.30
CA ARG A 150 10.06 -21.38 -20.49
C ARG A 150 10.04 -21.06 -18.99
N ASN A 151 10.99 -20.28 -18.52
CA ASN A 151 11.07 -19.94 -17.09
C ASN A 151 9.87 -19.09 -16.63
N GLU A 152 9.45 -18.08 -17.39
CA GLU A 152 8.27 -17.28 -17.08
C GLU A 152 6.99 -18.14 -17.01
N ILE A 153 6.87 -19.11 -17.90
CA ILE A 153 5.75 -20.07 -17.88
C ILE A 153 5.84 -20.95 -16.62
N LEU A 154 7.00 -21.55 -16.32
CA LEU A 154 7.18 -22.41 -15.16
C LEU A 154 6.98 -21.70 -13.83
N ASP A 155 7.33 -20.41 -13.73
CA ASP A 155 7.11 -19.59 -12.52
C ASP A 155 5.63 -19.39 -12.22
N LEU A 156 4.80 -19.25 -13.27
CA LEU A 156 3.35 -19.07 -13.15
C LEU A 156 2.62 -20.35 -12.72
N LEU A 157 3.15 -21.54 -13.10
CA LEU A 157 2.50 -22.83 -12.83
C LEU A 157 2.50 -23.14 -11.32
N THR A 158 1.38 -23.63 -10.82
CA THR A 158 1.29 -24.27 -9.50
C THR A 158 1.77 -25.74 -9.54
N THR A 159 1.68 -26.35 -10.69
CA THR A 159 2.25 -27.67 -10.98
C THR A 159 3.77 -27.57 -11.08
N LYS A 160 4.50 -28.32 -10.25
CA LYS A 160 5.97 -28.29 -10.22
C LYS A 160 6.55 -29.66 -10.55
N SER A 161 7.82 -29.68 -10.93
CA SER A 161 8.57 -30.95 -11.09
C SER A 161 8.58 -31.71 -9.75
N PHE A 162 8.58 -33.01 -9.82
CA PHE A 162 8.47 -33.98 -8.72
C PHE A 162 7.10 -34.00 -8.00
N ALA A 163 6.12 -33.19 -8.40
CA ALA A 163 4.75 -33.33 -7.97
C ALA A 163 4.01 -34.45 -8.69
N VAL A 164 2.98 -34.99 -8.07
CA VAL A 164 2.10 -36.00 -8.71
C VAL A 164 1.25 -35.30 -9.78
N VAL A 165 1.08 -35.96 -10.94
CA VAL A 165 0.21 -35.47 -12.00
C VAL A 165 -1.21 -35.29 -11.49
N ASN A 166 -1.69 -34.03 -11.54
CA ASN A 166 -3.05 -33.69 -11.17
C ASN A 166 -3.71 -32.92 -12.33
N PRO A 167 -4.63 -33.54 -13.08
CA PRO A 167 -5.28 -32.90 -14.21
C PRO A 167 -6.01 -31.60 -13.88
N GLU A 168 -6.65 -31.52 -12.70
CA GLU A 168 -7.36 -30.30 -12.29
C GLU A 168 -6.40 -29.13 -12.04
N LYS A 169 -5.26 -29.40 -11.39
CA LYS A 169 -4.21 -28.37 -11.24
C LYS A 169 -3.66 -27.91 -12.57
N ILE A 170 -3.43 -28.84 -13.50
CA ILE A 170 -2.95 -28.51 -14.85
C ILE A 170 -3.99 -27.65 -15.59
N ARG A 171 -5.29 -27.96 -15.49
CA ARG A 171 -6.36 -27.12 -16.08
C ARG A 171 -6.38 -25.70 -15.50
N VAL A 172 -6.22 -25.58 -14.17
CA VAL A 172 -6.12 -24.26 -13.51
C VAL A 172 -4.88 -23.50 -14.00
N ASP A 173 -3.76 -24.18 -14.16
CA ASP A 173 -2.52 -23.59 -14.66
C ASP A 173 -2.66 -23.17 -16.14
N ILE A 174 -3.31 -23.96 -16.98
CA ILE A 174 -3.64 -23.58 -18.36
C ILE A 174 -4.53 -22.34 -18.40
N ALA A 175 -5.51 -22.23 -17.51
CA ALA A 175 -6.36 -21.04 -17.43
C ALA A 175 -5.56 -19.78 -17.03
N LYS A 176 -4.59 -19.91 -16.13
CA LYS A 176 -3.67 -18.81 -15.78
C LYS A 176 -2.77 -18.43 -16.96
N LEU A 177 -2.24 -19.42 -17.69
CA LEU A 177 -1.45 -19.17 -18.89
C LEU A 177 -2.27 -18.43 -19.95
N LYS A 178 -3.50 -18.85 -20.22
CA LYS A 178 -4.39 -18.12 -21.14
C LYS A 178 -4.56 -16.65 -20.74
N LYS A 179 -4.81 -16.35 -19.44
CA LYS A 179 -4.88 -14.96 -18.94
C LYS A 179 -3.56 -14.20 -19.13
N MET A 180 -2.41 -14.87 -19.01
CA MET A 180 -1.10 -14.26 -19.26
C MET A 180 -0.94 -13.85 -20.72
N TYR A 181 -1.42 -14.66 -21.66
CA TYR A 181 -1.45 -14.36 -23.08
C TYR A 181 -2.47 -13.24 -23.42
N GLU A 182 -3.68 -13.26 -22.83
CA GLU A 182 -4.69 -12.21 -22.96
C GLU A 182 -4.12 -10.82 -22.63
N LYS A 183 -3.36 -10.69 -21.54
CA LYS A 183 -2.69 -9.44 -21.14
C LYS A 183 -1.76 -8.87 -22.22
N LYS A 184 -1.27 -9.70 -23.12
CA LYS A 184 -0.39 -9.31 -24.24
C LYS A 184 -1.13 -9.18 -25.56
N GLY A 185 -2.47 -9.34 -25.55
CA GLY A 185 -3.33 -9.22 -26.73
C GLY A 185 -3.47 -10.50 -27.55
N TYR A 186 -3.15 -11.66 -26.98
CA TYR A 186 -3.41 -12.95 -27.60
C TYR A 186 -4.63 -13.59 -26.94
N TYR A 187 -5.80 -13.48 -27.59
CA TYR A 187 -7.09 -13.85 -26.99
C TYR A 187 -7.56 -15.26 -27.33
N GLU A 188 -6.95 -15.90 -28.33
CA GLU A 188 -7.30 -17.24 -28.78
C GLU A 188 -6.12 -18.23 -28.66
N PRO A 189 -5.35 -18.23 -27.54
CA PRO A 189 -4.28 -19.20 -27.37
C PRO A 189 -4.87 -20.57 -27.16
N GLN A 190 -4.43 -21.52 -27.97
CA GLN A 190 -4.74 -22.93 -27.78
C GLN A 190 -3.59 -23.54 -26.96
N ILE A 191 -3.93 -24.00 -25.77
CA ILE A 191 -2.95 -24.59 -24.85
C ILE A 191 -3.50 -25.93 -24.43
N ASP A 192 -2.82 -26.96 -24.89
CA ASP A 192 -3.10 -28.34 -24.57
C ASP A 192 -1.93 -28.96 -23.80
N TYR A 193 -2.16 -30.08 -23.17
CA TYR A 193 -1.10 -30.78 -22.46
C TYR A 193 -1.07 -32.26 -22.82
N GLU A 194 0.12 -32.82 -22.83
CA GLU A 194 0.37 -34.26 -23.02
C GLU A 194 1.17 -34.78 -21.82
N ILE A 195 0.76 -35.93 -21.30
CA ILE A 195 1.47 -36.65 -20.26
C ILE A 195 2.15 -37.82 -20.90
N LYS A 196 3.48 -37.73 -21.06
CA LYS A 196 4.27 -38.83 -21.61
C LYS A 196 4.87 -39.67 -20.49
N GLU A 197 4.40 -40.86 -20.31
CA GLU A 197 4.93 -41.80 -19.33
C GLU A 197 6.38 -42.19 -19.65
N LEU A 198 7.19 -42.21 -18.61
CA LEU A 198 8.58 -42.65 -18.59
C LEU A 198 8.68 -43.91 -17.74
N SER A 199 9.85 -44.55 -17.66
CA SER A 199 10.06 -45.73 -16.79
C SER A 199 9.84 -45.38 -15.30
N ARG A 200 9.36 -46.34 -14.47
CA ARG A 200 9.24 -46.25 -13.01
C ARG A 200 8.20 -45.22 -12.46
N ASN A 201 7.02 -45.20 -13.06
CA ASN A 201 5.93 -44.30 -12.55
C ASN A 201 6.30 -42.82 -12.57
N GLU A 202 7.14 -42.41 -13.51
CA GLU A 202 7.50 -41.03 -13.81
C GLU A 202 6.88 -40.63 -15.15
N ALA A 203 6.48 -39.35 -15.26
CA ALA A 203 5.96 -38.78 -16.48
C ALA A 203 6.62 -37.45 -16.81
N ARG A 204 6.62 -37.11 -18.08
CA ARG A 204 6.95 -35.78 -18.60
C ARG A 204 5.64 -35.10 -18.95
N LEU A 205 5.44 -33.90 -18.39
CA LEU A 205 4.34 -33.02 -18.77
C LEU A 205 4.81 -32.12 -19.91
N ILE A 206 4.17 -32.19 -21.05
CA ILE A 206 4.45 -31.34 -22.21
C ILE A 206 3.27 -30.40 -22.40
N LEU A 207 3.53 -29.08 -22.30
CA LEU A 207 2.54 -28.04 -22.60
C LEU A 207 2.71 -27.62 -24.06
N LYS A 208 1.73 -27.95 -24.91
CA LYS A 208 1.69 -27.56 -26.32
C LYS A 208 0.94 -26.24 -26.45
N ILE A 209 1.63 -25.22 -26.88
CA ILE A 209 1.13 -23.86 -26.93
C ILE A 209 1.07 -23.40 -28.37
N ASN A 210 -0.11 -23.07 -28.85
CA ASN A 210 -0.31 -22.30 -30.05
C ASN A 210 -0.82 -20.91 -29.63
N GLU A 211 0.06 -19.92 -29.71
CA GLU A 211 -0.23 -18.55 -29.20
C GLU A 211 -1.34 -17.85 -29.98
N GLY A 212 -1.60 -18.26 -31.22
CA GLY A 212 -2.54 -17.61 -32.09
C GLY A 212 -2.01 -16.29 -32.66
N ARG A 213 -2.91 -15.39 -33.03
CA ARG A 213 -2.58 -14.06 -33.57
C ARG A 213 -2.78 -12.99 -32.51
N LYS A 214 -1.88 -12.01 -32.46
CA LYS A 214 -2.03 -10.82 -31.64
C LYS A 214 -3.18 -9.97 -32.20
N SER A 215 -4.14 -9.63 -31.34
CA SER A 215 -5.32 -8.83 -31.67
C SER A 215 -5.45 -7.64 -30.73
N TRP A 216 -6.12 -6.60 -31.18
CA TRP A 216 -6.24 -5.36 -30.42
C TRP A 216 -7.71 -4.95 -30.27
N LEU A 217 -8.10 -4.49 -29.08
CA LEU A 217 -9.40 -3.86 -28.85
C LEU A 217 -9.48 -2.56 -29.65
N THR A 218 -10.28 -2.58 -30.69
CA THR A 218 -10.45 -1.44 -31.60
C THR A 218 -11.80 -0.74 -31.42
N ASN A 219 -12.79 -1.46 -30.86
CA ASN A 219 -14.12 -0.89 -30.69
C ASN A 219 -14.83 -1.50 -29.47
N VAL A 220 -15.53 -0.65 -28.72
CA VAL A 220 -16.45 -1.07 -27.66
C VAL A 220 -17.85 -0.56 -28.04
N VAL A 221 -18.80 -1.46 -28.18
CA VAL A 221 -20.20 -1.18 -28.53
C VAL A 221 -21.07 -1.32 -27.30
N LEU A 222 -21.85 -0.30 -27.00
CA LEU A 222 -22.82 -0.29 -25.88
C LEU A 222 -24.23 -0.38 -26.47
N GLU A 223 -24.65 -1.63 -26.77
CA GLU A 223 -25.91 -1.90 -27.46
C GLU A 223 -27.12 -1.65 -26.54
N GLY A 224 -27.96 -0.71 -26.89
CA GLY A 224 -29.16 -0.33 -26.11
C GLY A 224 -28.95 0.87 -25.18
N ALA A 225 -27.76 1.44 -25.11
CA ALA A 225 -27.52 2.69 -24.39
C ALA A 225 -28.12 3.88 -25.18
N LYS A 226 -29.09 4.59 -24.58
CA LYS A 226 -29.78 5.72 -25.19
C LYS A 226 -29.82 6.95 -24.29
N GLN A 227 -30.02 6.76 -22.99
CA GLN A 227 -30.25 7.84 -22.01
C GLN A 227 -28.99 8.45 -21.45
N ILE A 228 -27.89 7.68 -21.42
CA ILE A 228 -26.57 8.17 -21.01
C ILE A 228 -25.66 8.25 -22.24
N PRO A 229 -24.96 9.38 -22.45
CA PRO A 229 -24.05 9.50 -23.60
C PRO A 229 -22.96 8.41 -23.60
N GLU A 230 -22.79 7.75 -24.74
CA GLU A 230 -21.81 6.65 -24.88
C GLU A 230 -20.40 7.06 -24.48
N LYS A 231 -20.00 8.29 -24.78
CA LYS A 231 -18.70 8.87 -24.40
C LYS A 231 -18.48 8.88 -22.87
N GLU A 232 -19.56 9.10 -22.11
CA GLU A 232 -19.51 9.09 -20.64
C GLU A 232 -19.37 7.68 -20.11
N LEU A 233 -20.16 6.75 -20.64
CA LEU A 233 -20.07 5.33 -20.27
C LEU A 233 -18.70 4.74 -20.62
N LYS A 234 -18.17 5.04 -21.80
CA LYS A 234 -16.82 4.57 -22.21
C LYS A 234 -15.70 5.10 -21.32
N LYS A 235 -15.82 6.30 -20.75
CA LYS A 235 -14.84 6.84 -19.78
C LYS A 235 -14.76 6.03 -18.48
N ALA A 236 -15.85 5.36 -18.09
CA ALA A 236 -15.90 4.56 -16.89
C ALA A 236 -15.24 3.18 -17.06
N LEU A 237 -15.01 2.74 -18.29
CA LEU A 237 -14.41 1.45 -18.58
C LEU A 237 -12.93 1.41 -18.14
N ALA A 238 -12.52 0.26 -17.62
CA ALA A 238 -11.10 0.00 -17.31
C ALA A 238 -10.28 -0.20 -18.58
N THR A 239 -10.89 -0.84 -19.58
CA THR A 239 -10.25 -1.12 -20.87
C THR A 239 -10.44 0.06 -21.81
N LYS A 240 -9.38 0.39 -22.54
CA LYS A 240 -9.38 1.45 -23.54
C LYS A 240 -9.17 0.85 -24.93
N GLU A 241 -9.85 1.43 -25.92
CA GLU A 241 -9.56 1.14 -27.31
C GLU A 241 -8.12 1.49 -27.65
N LYS A 242 -7.50 0.80 -28.62
CA LYS A 242 -6.10 1.02 -29.02
C LYS A 242 -5.86 2.48 -29.39
N SER A 243 -4.95 3.14 -28.65
CA SER A 243 -4.53 4.52 -28.92
C SER A 243 -3.32 4.56 -29.87
N TRP A 244 -2.99 5.75 -30.40
CA TRP A 244 -1.76 5.97 -31.15
C TRP A 244 -0.50 5.64 -30.31
N PHE A 245 -0.58 5.85 -28.97
CA PHE A 245 0.50 5.63 -28.01
C PHE A 245 0.39 4.29 -27.25
N TRP A 246 -0.27 3.28 -27.85
CA TRP A 246 -0.50 1.96 -27.24
C TRP A 246 0.74 1.29 -26.66
N PHE A 247 1.93 1.61 -27.19
CA PHE A 247 3.21 1.07 -26.72
C PHE A 247 3.68 1.69 -25.40
N LEU A 248 3.03 2.76 -24.92
CA LEU A 248 3.33 3.47 -23.69
C LEU A 248 2.28 3.29 -22.59
N ASP A 249 1.03 2.97 -22.96
CA ASP A 249 -0.11 2.99 -22.03
C ASP A 249 -0.91 1.68 -21.97
N ASP A 250 -0.40 0.58 -22.54
CA ASP A 250 -1.07 -0.73 -22.63
C ASP A 250 -2.52 -0.67 -23.19
N SER A 251 -2.90 0.42 -23.88
CA SER A 251 -4.22 0.55 -24.51
C SER A 251 -4.41 -0.48 -25.63
N GLY A 252 -5.64 -0.97 -25.79
CA GLY A 252 -5.99 -1.97 -26.79
C GLY A 252 -5.80 -3.41 -26.34
N THR A 253 -5.47 -3.65 -25.06
CA THR A 253 -5.46 -4.98 -24.47
C THR A 253 -6.43 -5.08 -23.28
N PHE A 254 -6.91 -6.28 -22.99
CA PHE A 254 -7.81 -6.57 -21.86
C PHE A 254 -7.69 -8.03 -21.46
N THR A 255 -8.25 -8.37 -20.30
CA THR A 255 -8.47 -9.76 -19.87
C THR A 255 -9.96 -10.04 -19.72
N SER A 256 -10.34 -11.29 -19.68
CA SER A 256 -11.74 -11.68 -19.42
C SER A 256 -12.25 -11.08 -18.10
N ASP A 257 -11.40 -10.99 -17.06
CA ASP A 257 -11.73 -10.36 -15.78
C ASP A 257 -12.00 -8.85 -15.93
N ASP A 258 -11.30 -8.17 -16.82
CA ASP A 258 -11.50 -6.74 -17.07
C ASP A 258 -12.84 -6.48 -17.76
N LEU A 259 -13.27 -7.36 -18.64
CA LEU A 259 -14.58 -7.25 -19.29
C LEU A 259 -15.71 -7.39 -18.26
N GLU A 260 -15.59 -8.31 -17.30
CA GLU A 260 -16.58 -8.48 -16.24
C GLU A 260 -16.58 -7.27 -15.28
N LYS A 261 -15.41 -6.75 -14.93
CA LYS A 261 -15.30 -5.49 -14.16
C LYS A 261 -15.95 -4.31 -14.91
N ASN A 262 -15.79 -4.24 -16.23
CA ASN A 262 -16.43 -3.20 -17.05
C ASN A 262 -17.95 -3.32 -17.00
N ARG A 263 -18.50 -4.54 -17.05
CA ARG A 263 -19.93 -4.79 -16.90
C ARG A 263 -20.45 -4.20 -15.59
N LEU A 264 -19.78 -4.46 -14.48
CA LEU A 264 -20.14 -3.91 -13.16
C LEU A 264 -20.00 -2.38 -13.12
N ARG A 265 -18.96 -1.83 -13.75
CA ARG A 265 -18.77 -0.38 -13.83
C ARG A 265 -19.85 0.31 -14.64
N LEU A 266 -20.28 -0.29 -15.76
CA LEU A 266 -21.40 0.21 -16.55
C LEU A 266 -22.70 0.23 -15.71
N MET A 267 -23.04 -0.87 -15.03
CA MET A 267 -24.18 -0.91 -14.11
C MET A 267 -24.08 0.20 -13.07
N GLY A 268 -22.88 0.38 -12.48
CA GLY A 268 -22.60 1.45 -11.52
C GLY A 268 -22.91 2.84 -12.07
N GLN A 269 -22.53 3.15 -13.32
CA GLN A 269 -22.83 4.45 -13.95
C GLN A 269 -24.34 4.71 -14.08
N TYR A 270 -25.12 3.69 -14.39
CA TYR A 270 -26.56 3.79 -14.44
C TYR A 270 -27.18 3.98 -13.05
N TRP A 271 -26.70 3.24 -12.02
CA TRP A 271 -27.15 3.39 -10.63
C TRP A 271 -26.86 4.79 -10.07
N LEU A 272 -25.76 5.42 -10.48
CA LEU A 272 -25.44 6.80 -10.10
C LEU A 272 -26.43 7.81 -10.68
N LYS A 273 -27.17 7.44 -11.73
CA LYS A 273 -28.09 8.34 -12.45
C LYS A 273 -29.56 7.99 -12.28
N GLY A 274 -29.88 7.05 -11.40
CA GLY A 274 -31.25 6.72 -11.02
C GLY A 274 -31.88 5.55 -11.75
N PHE A 275 -31.16 4.79 -12.52
CA PHE A 275 -31.66 3.61 -13.24
C PHE A 275 -31.55 2.38 -12.32
N ILE A 276 -32.54 2.13 -11.48
CA ILE A 276 -32.53 1.06 -10.47
C ILE A 276 -32.50 -0.32 -11.14
N ASN A 277 -33.29 -0.48 -12.21
CA ASN A 277 -33.56 -1.76 -12.87
C ASN A 277 -32.65 -2.04 -14.07
N VAL A 278 -31.53 -1.29 -14.21
CA VAL A 278 -30.58 -1.50 -15.31
C VAL A 278 -30.02 -2.93 -15.32
N GLN A 279 -29.98 -3.51 -16.50
CA GLN A 279 -29.37 -4.82 -16.75
C GLN A 279 -28.29 -4.65 -17.84
N VAL A 280 -27.05 -5.05 -17.50
CA VAL A 280 -25.96 -5.16 -18.44
C VAL A 280 -25.64 -6.64 -18.62
N GLY A 281 -25.84 -7.17 -19.82
CA GLY A 281 -25.60 -8.57 -20.12
C GLY A 281 -24.13 -8.91 -20.22
N ALA A 282 -23.82 -10.19 -20.37
CA ALA A 282 -22.46 -10.65 -20.56
C ALA A 282 -21.85 -10.06 -21.85
N PRO A 283 -20.58 -9.62 -21.81
CA PRO A 283 -19.90 -9.07 -22.99
C PRO A 283 -19.74 -10.12 -24.10
N ARG A 284 -20.01 -9.72 -25.34
CA ARG A 284 -19.72 -10.53 -26.52
C ARG A 284 -18.44 -10.03 -27.16
N VAL A 285 -17.50 -10.92 -27.40
CA VAL A 285 -16.20 -10.61 -28.01
C VAL A 285 -16.20 -11.16 -29.43
N ASP A 286 -16.00 -10.30 -30.42
CA ASP A 286 -15.86 -10.66 -31.84
C ASP A 286 -14.45 -10.30 -32.31
N ILE A 287 -13.72 -11.30 -32.83
CA ILE A 287 -12.33 -11.15 -33.27
C ILE A 287 -12.28 -11.39 -34.78
N LYS A 288 -11.95 -10.34 -35.54
CA LYS A 288 -11.81 -10.38 -36.99
C LYS A 288 -10.50 -9.71 -37.40
N GLU A 289 -9.68 -10.43 -38.14
CA GLU A 289 -8.42 -9.91 -38.75
C GLU A 289 -7.50 -9.15 -37.76
N GLY A 290 -7.40 -9.62 -36.49
CA GLY A 290 -6.58 -8.98 -35.50
C GLY A 290 -7.21 -7.73 -34.83
N ARG A 291 -8.49 -7.47 -35.11
CA ARG A 291 -9.31 -6.43 -34.48
C ARG A 291 -10.35 -7.07 -33.57
N VAL A 292 -10.47 -6.54 -32.37
CA VAL A 292 -11.44 -7.03 -31.40
C VAL A 292 -12.51 -5.96 -31.22
N THR A 293 -13.77 -6.39 -31.29
CA THR A 293 -14.94 -5.61 -30.91
C THR A 293 -15.59 -6.28 -29.70
N VAL A 294 -15.81 -5.50 -28.64
CA VAL A 294 -16.53 -5.97 -27.45
C VAL A 294 -17.89 -5.28 -27.38
N THR A 295 -18.96 -6.08 -27.35
CA THR A 295 -20.35 -5.56 -27.28
C THR A 295 -20.95 -5.86 -25.92
N TYR A 296 -21.43 -4.83 -25.23
CA TYR A 296 -22.21 -4.93 -23.98
C TYR A 296 -23.68 -4.70 -24.28
N PRO A 297 -24.57 -5.72 -24.19
CA PRO A 297 -26.01 -5.51 -24.34
C PRO A 297 -26.55 -4.87 -23.05
N ILE A 298 -27.23 -3.74 -23.20
CA ILE A 298 -27.72 -2.92 -22.09
C ILE A 298 -29.24 -2.76 -22.21
N ARG A 299 -29.94 -3.01 -21.10
CA ARG A 299 -31.34 -2.64 -20.91
C ARG A 299 -31.39 -1.59 -19.80
N GLU A 300 -31.60 -0.33 -20.15
CA GLU A 300 -31.47 0.79 -19.20
C GLU A 300 -32.54 0.78 -18.12
N GLY A 301 -33.78 0.41 -18.49
CA GLY A 301 -34.96 0.56 -17.63
C GLY A 301 -35.39 2.03 -17.48
N ASP A 302 -36.24 2.27 -16.49
CA ASP A 302 -36.74 3.60 -16.17
C ASP A 302 -35.88 4.28 -15.09
N ARG A 303 -35.94 5.61 -15.11
CA ARG A 303 -35.17 6.45 -14.16
C ARG A 303 -36.06 6.90 -13.04
N TYR A 304 -35.62 6.68 -11.80
CA TYR A 304 -36.38 6.93 -10.58
C TYR A 304 -35.92 8.18 -9.87
N GLN A 305 -36.90 8.93 -9.34
CA GLN A 305 -36.66 10.12 -8.52
C GLN A 305 -36.94 9.85 -7.06
N VAL A 306 -36.17 10.43 -6.16
CA VAL A 306 -36.44 10.36 -4.73
C VAL A 306 -37.59 11.31 -4.40
N ARG A 307 -38.71 10.80 -3.89
CA ARG A 307 -39.85 11.61 -3.46
C ARG A 307 -39.71 12.06 -2.00
N LYS A 308 -39.36 11.15 -1.12
CA LYS A 308 -39.31 11.38 0.32
C LYS A 308 -38.08 10.76 0.93
N VAL A 309 -37.45 11.47 1.89
CA VAL A 309 -36.33 10.96 2.68
C VAL A 309 -36.68 11.17 4.16
N GLN A 310 -36.63 10.11 4.95
CA GLN A 310 -36.92 10.13 6.38
C GLN A 310 -35.85 9.37 7.16
N VAL A 311 -35.71 9.74 8.42
CA VAL A 311 -34.92 9.01 9.41
C VAL A 311 -35.83 8.70 10.59
N SER A 312 -35.85 7.45 11.06
CA SER A 312 -36.71 6.95 12.13
C SER A 312 -35.97 5.99 13.06
N GLY A 313 -36.55 5.66 14.18
CA GLY A 313 -35.97 4.80 15.20
C GLY A 313 -35.32 5.60 16.33
N ASP A 314 -34.17 5.14 16.83
CA ASP A 314 -33.46 5.76 17.95
C ASP A 314 -32.60 6.93 17.43
N LEU A 315 -33.06 8.17 17.58
CA LEU A 315 -32.44 9.34 17.00
C LEU A 315 -31.51 10.06 18.00
N LEU A 316 -30.30 10.41 17.57
CA LEU A 316 -29.34 11.27 18.32
C LEU A 316 -29.78 12.75 18.38
N GLY A 317 -30.70 13.16 17.53
CA GLY A 317 -31.19 14.53 17.41
C GLY A 317 -32.59 14.57 16.80
N THR A 318 -33.00 15.73 16.28
CA THR A 318 -34.29 15.83 15.56
C THR A 318 -34.19 15.11 14.20
N PRO A 319 -35.33 14.53 13.71
CA PRO A 319 -35.35 13.89 12.40
C PRO A 319 -34.87 14.82 11.27
N GLU A 320 -35.20 16.10 11.38
CA GLU A 320 -34.80 17.13 10.41
C GLU A 320 -33.28 17.34 10.42
N ALA A 321 -32.64 17.39 11.61
CA ALA A 321 -31.21 17.52 11.75
C ALA A 321 -30.48 16.31 11.14
N MET A 322 -30.96 15.10 11.40
CA MET A 322 -30.41 13.86 10.84
C MET A 322 -30.60 13.77 9.34
N THR A 323 -31.76 14.19 8.81
CA THR A 323 -32.01 14.23 7.35
C THR A 323 -31.14 15.27 6.65
N LYS A 324 -30.78 16.36 7.34
CA LYS A 324 -29.95 17.42 6.77
C LYS A 324 -28.53 16.98 6.40
N ILE A 325 -27.94 16.06 7.16
CA ILE A 325 -26.58 15.55 6.93
C ILE A 325 -26.50 14.56 5.75
N LEU A 326 -27.64 14.02 5.29
CA LEU A 326 -27.68 13.08 4.17
C LEU A 326 -27.38 13.79 2.85
N LYS A 327 -26.77 13.08 1.91
CA LYS A 327 -26.56 13.53 0.53
C LYS A 327 -27.85 13.43 -0.29
N THR A 328 -28.59 12.34 -0.10
CA THR A 328 -29.84 12.09 -0.78
C THR A 328 -30.88 13.11 -0.35
N LYS A 329 -31.47 13.80 -1.34
CA LYS A 329 -32.50 14.84 -1.10
C LYS A 329 -33.77 14.52 -1.90
N PRO A 330 -34.94 14.95 -1.40
CA PRO A 330 -36.16 14.91 -2.20
C PRO A 330 -36.00 15.65 -3.54
N SER A 331 -36.71 15.18 -4.55
CA SER A 331 -36.70 15.72 -5.94
C SER A 331 -35.35 15.55 -6.67
N THR A 332 -34.40 14.78 -6.15
CA THR A 332 -33.20 14.37 -6.86
C THR A 332 -33.38 13.00 -7.50
N TRP A 333 -32.55 12.68 -8.48
CA TRP A 333 -32.52 11.34 -9.03
C TRP A 333 -31.95 10.37 -7.99
N PHE A 334 -32.56 9.18 -7.89
CA PHE A 334 -32.06 8.15 -6.98
C PHE A 334 -30.63 7.78 -7.35
N ASN A 335 -29.76 7.76 -6.36
CA ASN A 335 -28.35 7.43 -6.53
C ASN A 335 -27.94 6.38 -5.47
N ARG A 336 -27.61 5.20 -5.96
CA ARG A 336 -27.27 4.08 -5.06
C ARG A 336 -25.98 4.33 -4.27
N GLN A 337 -25.05 5.11 -4.82
CA GLN A 337 -23.83 5.49 -4.10
C GLN A 337 -24.18 6.47 -2.97
N ASP A 338 -25.01 7.49 -3.24
CA ASP A 338 -25.42 8.45 -2.21
C ASP A 338 -26.14 7.74 -1.06
N LEU A 339 -27.01 6.76 -1.38
CA LEU A 339 -27.67 5.93 -0.38
C LEU A 339 -26.65 5.17 0.50
N ALA A 340 -25.63 4.56 -0.10
CA ALA A 340 -24.58 3.86 0.64
C ALA A 340 -23.74 4.81 1.50
N GLU A 341 -23.44 6.00 0.98
CA GLU A 341 -22.72 7.04 1.71
C GLU A 341 -23.56 7.62 2.85
N ASP A 342 -24.87 7.75 2.66
CA ASP A 342 -25.82 8.19 3.71
C ASP A 342 -25.88 7.20 4.87
N ILE A 343 -25.94 5.88 4.57
CA ILE A 343 -25.84 4.83 5.59
C ILE A 343 -24.53 4.95 6.36
N GLN A 344 -23.42 5.09 5.66
CA GLN A 344 -22.11 5.25 6.30
C GLN A 344 -22.05 6.53 7.14
N THR A 345 -22.63 7.64 6.66
CA THR A 345 -22.63 8.93 7.36
C THR A 345 -23.44 8.83 8.66
N LEU A 346 -24.63 8.22 8.61
CA LEU A 346 -25.44 7.98 9.79
C LEU A 346 -24.72 7.04 10.77
N THR A 347 -24.29 5.87 10.31
CA THR A 347 -23.56 4.90 11.13
C THR A 347 -22.35 5.54 11.80
N LYS A 348 -21.58 6.33 11.06
CA LYS A 348 -20.40 7.03 11.57
C LYS A 348 -20.75 8.09 12.62
N ALA A 349 -21.86 8.82 12.45
CA ALA A 349 -22.33 9.78 13.44
C ALA A 349 -22.61 9.12 14.79
N TYR A 350 -23.30 7.96 14.77
CA TYR A 350 -23.57 7.18 15.99
C TYR A 350 -22.29 6.55 16.56
N ASN A 351 -21.46 5.99 15.73
CA ASN A 351 -20.20 5.38 16.14
C ASN A 351 -19.26 6.42 16.80
N ASN A 352 -19.25 7.65 16.31
CA ASN A 352 -18.50 8.73 16.94
C ASN A 352 -19.10 9.23 18.28
N ALA A 353 -20.39 8.99 18.50
CA ALA A 353 -21.06 9.25 19.77
C ALA A 353 -20.92 8.09 20.79
N GLY A 354 -20.27 6.98 20.39
CA GLY A 354 -20.00 5.83 21.24
C GLY A 354 -20.87 4.60 20.99
N TYR A 355 -21.78 4.66 20.05
CA TYR A 355 -22.71 3.54 19.74
C TYR A 355 -22.10 2.62 18.67
N ALA A 356 -21.25 1.70 19.09
CA ALA A 356 -20.46 0.85 18.19
C ALA A 356 -21.30 -0.16 17.38
N TYR A 357 -22.46 -0.54 17.89
CA TYR A 357 -23.33 -1.59 17.32
C TYR A 357 -24.55 -1.02 16.61
N THR A 358 -24.50 0.25 16.22
CA THR A 358 -25.62 0.88 15.51
C THR A 358 -25.85 0.22 14.16
N ASP A 359 -27.10 -0.16 13.92
CA ASP A 359 -27.60 -0.62 12.64
C ASP A 359 -28.45 0.47 11.97
N VAL A 360 -28.19 0.71 10.69
CA VAL A 360 -28.94 1.67 9.85
C VAL A 360 -29.51 0.91 8.67
N ALA A 361 -30.79 0.51 8.78
CA ALA A 361 -31.50 -0.22 7.75
C ALA A 361 -32.22 0.73 6.78
N PRO A 362 -31.82 0.80 5.50
CA PRO A 362 -32.53 1.60 4.49
C PRO A 362 -33.80 0.86 4.04
N MET A 363 -34.96 1.37 4.39
CA MET A 363 -36.23 0.91 3.85
C MET A 363 -36.53 1.69 2.57
N GLN A 364 -36.76 0.97 1.46
CA GLN A 364 -37.00 1.55 0.16
C GLN A 364 -38.38 1.12 -0.33
N GLU A 365 -39.25 2.09 -0.61
CA GLU A 365 -40.57 1.85 -1.24
C GLU A 365 -40.49 2.38 -2.67
N VAL A 366 -40.44 1.45 -3.64
CA VAL A 366 -40.32 1.77 -5.06
C VAL A 366 -41.71 1.79 -5.69
N ASN A 367 -42.08 2.87 -6.36
CA ASN A 367 -43.29 2.97 -7.15
C ASN A 367 -42.96 2.96 -8.65
N ASP A 368 -43.18 1.82 -9.27
CA ASP A 368 -42.88 1.61 -10.70
C ASP A 368 -43.85 2.37 -11.65
N THR A 369 -45.07 2.69 -11.20
CA THR A 369 -46.03 3.41 -12.02
C THR A 369 -45.66 4.88 -12.17
N HIS A 370 -45.11 5.49 -11.15
CA HIS A 370 -44.77 6.92 -11.12
C HIS A 370 -43.27 7.18 -11.08
N HIS A 371 -42.44 6.14 -11.12
CA HIS A 371 -40.98 6.17 -11.13
C HIS A 371 -40.38 6.99 -9.98
N PHE A 372 -40.84 6.75 -8.75
CA PHE A 372 -40.23 7.36 -7.58
C PHE A 372 -39.89 6.34 -6.50
N VAL A 373 -38.99 6.74 -5.60
CA VAL A 373 -38.54 5.97 -4.44
C VAL A 373 -38.73 6.81 -3.18
N ASP A 374 -39.39 6.25 -2.19
CA ASP A 374 -39.38 6.77 -0.82
C ASP A 374 -38.35 6.04 0.02
N LEU A 375 -37.54 6.79 0.73
CA LEU A 375 -36.44 6.27 1.56
C LEU A 375 -36.73 6.56 3.03
N ASN A 376 -36.62 5.52 3.87
CA ASN A 376 -36.65 5.66 5.31
C ASN A 376 -35.47 4.91 5.92
N PHE A 377 -34.55 5.65 6.55
CA PHE A 377 -33.42 5.08 7.29
C PHE A 377 -33.89 4.75 8.71
N LYS A 378 -34.15 3.48 8.98
CA LYS A 378 -34.50 3.02 10.31
C LYS A 378 -33.23 2.74 11.10
N ILE A 379 -33.05 3.43 12.21
CA ILE A 379 -31.87 3.34 13.07
C ILE A 379 -32.22 2.54 14.33
N THR A 380 -31.34 1.59 14.65
CA THR A 380 -31.28 0.88 15.93
C THR A 380 -29.90 1.19 16.54
N GLN A 381 -29.91 1.95 17.63
CA GLN A 381 -28.69 2.61 18.14
C GLN A 381 -27.78 1.63 18.91
N GLY A 382 -28.33 0.66 19.66
CA GLY A 382 -27.56 -0.22 20.54
C GLY A 382 -27.04 0.50 21.80
N ASP A 383 -26.15 -0.18 22.54
CA ASP A 383 -25.54 0.37 23.76
C ASP A 383 -24.36 1.29 23.45
N ARG A 384 -24.17 2.27 24.35
CA ARG A 384 -22.95 3.12 24.28
C ARG A 384 -21.79 2.35 24.89
N VAL A 385 -20.68 2.27 24.16
CA VAL A 385 -19.60 1.35 24.45
C VAL A 385 -18.31 2.11 24.83
N THR A 386 -17.62 1.61 25.86
CA THR A 386 -16.31 2.07 26.33
C THR A 386 -15.25 1.01 26.09
N ILE A 387 -14.03 1.41 25.76
CA ILE A 387 -12.90 0.49 25.53
C ILE A 387 -12.42 -0.04 26.89
N GLU A 388 -12.55 -1.35 27.10
CA GLU A 388 -12.10 -2.02 28.32
C GLU A 388 -10.59 -2.31 28.27
N LYS A 389 -10.12 -2.88 27.15
CA LYS A 389 -8.75 -3.34 26.98
C LYS A 389 -8.25 -3.19 25.55
N VAL A 390 -6.95 -2.88 25.39
CA VAL A 390 -6.26 -2.87 24.11
C VAL A 390 -5.16 -3.94 24.10
N ASP A 391 -5.38 -5.02 23.36
CA ASP A 391 -4.40 -6.09 23.14
C ASP A 391 -3.63 -5.83 21.83
N ILE A 392 -2.32 -6.03 21.85
CA ILE A 392 -1.45 -5.91 20.66
C ILE A 392 -0.89 -7.28 20.36
N ARG A 393 -1.00 -7.74 19.09
CA ARG A 393 -0.57 -9.07 18.65
C ARG A 393 0.23 -9.01 17.36
N GLY A 394 1.17 -9.95 17.18
CA GLY A 394 2.01 -10.06 15.99
C GLY A 394 3.24 -9.14 15.99
N ASN A 395 3.50 -8.44 17.09
CA ASN A 395 4.68 -7.60 17.28
C ASN A 395 5.82 -8.38 17.97
N GLU A 396 6.53 -9.20 17.19
CA GLU A 396 7.63 -10.03 17.70
C GLU A 396 8.91 -9.22 17.98
N ARG A 397 9.18 -8.20 17.15
CA ARG A 397 10.36 -7.32 17.23
C ARG A 397 10.01 -5.97 17.81
N THR A 398 8.90 -5.37 17.35
CA THR A 398 8.50 -4.02 17.75
C THR A 398 7.93 -4.05 19.17
N ARG A 399 8.44 -3.21 20.04
CA ARG A 399 7.94 -3.08 21.41
C ARG A 399 6.48 -2.60 21.41
N GLY A 400 5.60 -3.24 22.18
CA GLY A 400 4.18 -2.88 22.26
C GLY A 400 3.93 -1.40 22.55
N LYS A 401 4.81 -0.76 23.35
CA LYS A 401 4.78 0.68 23.64
C LYS A 401 4.85 1.55 22.37
N VAL A 402 5.60 1.13 21.36
CA VAL A 402 5.73 1.87 20.09
C VAL A 402 4.41 1.91 19.33
N ILE A 403 3.67 0.79 19.37
CA ILE A 403 2.35 0.69 18.74
C ILE A 403 1.31 1.43 19.58
N ARG A 404 1.29 1.20 20.90
CA ARG A 404 0.31 1.77 21.81
C ARG A 404 0.30 3.32 21.77
N ARG A 405 1.45 3.97 21.72
CA ARG A 405 1.56 5.44 21.65
C ARG A 405 1.09 6.03 20.30
N ALA A 406 0.99 5.21 19.25
CA ALA A 406 0.47 5.62 17.96
C ALA A 406 -1.07 5.55 17.89
N LEU A 407 -1.71 4.87 18.84
CA LEU A 407 -3.16 4.80 18.92
C LEU A 407 -3.72 6.15 19.38
N ALA A 408 -4.80 6.60 18.74
CA ALA A 408 -5.55 7.79 19.08
C ALA A 408 -6.69 7.50 20.08
N ILE A 409 -6.96 6.21 20.35
CA ILE A 409 -7.96 5.74 21.30
C ILE A 409 -7.31 4.70 22.22
N GLY A 410 -7.65 4.72 23.49
CA GLY A 410 -7.09 3.86 24.51
C GLY A 410 -8.13 3.23 25.44
N GLU A 411 -7.62 2.59 26.47
CA GLU A 411 -8.43 1.97 27.53
C GLU A 411 -9.15 3.06 28.35
N GLY A 412 -10.45 2.91 28.57
CA GLY A 412 -11.29 3.89 29.27
C GLY A 412 -11.93 4.94 28.35
N ASP A 413 -11.52 5.03 27.09
CA ASP A 413 -12.14 5.95 26.14
C ASP A 413 -13.48 5.42 25.63
N VAL A 414 -14.40 6.33 25.37
CA VAL A 414 -15.65 5.99 24.66
C VAL A 414 -15.31 5.64 23.21
N TYR A 415 -15.92 4.57 22.69
CA TYR A 415 -15.74 4.16 21.32
C TYR A 415 -15.98 5.32 20.35
N ASN A 416 -15.09 5.45 19.37
CA ASN A 416 -15.18 6.47 18.34
C ASN A 416 -14.54 5.96 17.04
N ALA A 417 -15.35 5.87 15.97
CA ALA A 417 -14.91 5.29 14.70
C ALA A 417 -13.79 6.13 14.02
N ASP A 418 -13.84 7.45 14.12
CA ASP A 418 -12.78 8.31 13.58
C ASP A 418 -11.46 8.09 14.30
N LEU A 419 -11.47 7.99 15.63
CA LEU A 419 -10.26 7.71 16.41
C LEU A 419 -9.71 6.31 16.13
N MET A 420 -10.58 5.34 15.85
CA MET A 420 -10.16 4.00 15.40
C MET A 420 -9.46 4.05 14.05
N GLU A 421 -10.03 4.78 13.08
CA GLU A 421 -9.42 4.96 11.75
C GLU A 421 -8.09 5.73 11.83
N ILE A 422 -8.04 6.79 12.62
CA ILE A 422 -6.81 7.55 12.91
C ILE A 422 -5.77 6.65 13.56
N SER A 423 -6.15 5.83 14.53
CA SER A 423 -5.27 4.86 15.19
C SER A 423 -4.66 3.89 14.18
N LYS A 424 -5.49 3.33 13.30
CA LYS A 424 -5.01 2.44 12.23
C LYS A 424 -4.03 3.15 11.31
N LYS A 425 -4.37 4.34 10.81
CA LYS A 425 -3.49 5.15 9.94
C LYS A 425 -2.18 5.52 10.62
N ASN A 426 -2.22 5.86 11.91
CA ASN A 426 -1.01 6.19 12.65
C ASN A 426 -0.08 4.98 12.80
N VAL A 427 -0.62 3.79 13.09
CA VAL A 427 0.16 2.55 13.19
C VAL A 427 0.71 2.14 11.82
N GLU A 428 -0.09 2.22 10.75
CA GLU A 428 0.37 2.03 9.36
C GLU A 428 1.48 3.04 8.99
N GLY A 429 1.33 4.29 9.43
CA GLY A 429 2.29 5.38 9.21
C GLY A 429 3.65 5.20 9.88
N LEU A 430 3.78 4.30 10.84
CA LEU A 430 5.09 3.88 11.38
C LEU A 430 5.96 3.19 10.32
N ASP A 431 5.33 2.62 9.29
CA ASP A 431 5.99 1.89 8.19
C ASP A 431 6.82 0.66 8.65
N PHE A 432 6.41 0.05 9.78
CA PHE A 432 7.03 -1.16 10.34
C PHE A 432 6.26 -2.43 9.99
N PHE A 433 5.05 -2.28 9.47
CA PHE A 433 4.08 -3.35 9.27
C PHE A 433 3.67 -3.47 7.80
N GLU A 434 3.52 -4.70 7.34
CA GLU A 434 2.94 -5.03 6.04
C GLU A 434 1.41 -4.89 6.07
N ALA A 435 0.80 -5.29 7.21
CA ALA A 435 -0.63 -5.18 7.45
C ALA A 435 -0.92 -4.78 8.90
N VAL A 436 -1.93 -3.93 9.07
CA VAL A 436 -2.48 -3.54 10.36
C VAL A 436 -3.99 -3.76 10.34
N LYS A 437 -4.50 -4.54 11.30
CA LYS A 437 -5.93 -4.78 11.49
C LYS A 437 -6.30 -4.44 12.93
N ILE A 438 -7.30 -3.59 13.11
CA ILE A 438 -7.88 -3.36 14.42
C ILE A 438 -9.23 -4.06 14.45
N LYS A 439 -9.37 -5.04 15.34
CA LYS A 439 -10.58 -5.83 15.54
C LYS A 439 -11.20 -5.45 16.87
N THR A 440 -12.50 -5.50 16.91
CA THR A 440 -13.30 -5.31 18.13
C THR A 440 -13.90 -6.63 18.58
N SER A 441 -14.03 -6.82 19.87
CA SER A 441 -14.75 -7.95 20.47
C SER A 441 -15.51 -7.48 21.70
N PRO A 442 -16.63 -8.12 22.08
CA PRO A 442 -17.35 -7.81 23.31
C PRO A 442 -16.40 -7.85 24.53
N GLY A 443 -16.59 -6.93 25.45
CA GLY A 443 -15.89 -6.91 26.73
C GLY A 443 -16.58 -7.78 27.80
N SER A 444 -16.25 -7.53 29.05
CA SER A 444 -16.81 -8.25 30.20
C SER A 444 -18.28 -7.92 30.45
N ARG A 445 -18.79 -6.80 29.90
CA ARG A 445 -20.17 -6.34 29.98
C ARG A 445 -20.64 -5.82 28.61
N PRO A 446 -21.94 -5.70 28.34
CA PRO A 446 -22.47 -5.20 27.07
C PRO A 446 -22.00 -3.79 26.70
N ASP A 447 -21.77 -2.92 27.71
CA ASP A 447 -21.29 -1.55 27.58
C ASP A 447 -19.76 -1.45 27.44
N LEU A 448 -19.04 -2.60 27.37
CA LEU A 448 -17.58 -2.67 27.24
C LEU A 448 -17.13 -3.40 25.96
N MET A 449 -16.01 -2.97 25.43
CA MET A 449 -15.43 -3.51 24.20
C MET A 449 -13.92 -3.68 24.33
N ASN A 450 -13.39 -4.81 23.87
CA ASN A 450 -11.97 -5.05 23.73
C ASN A 450 -11.49 -4.72 22.33
N LEU A 451 -10.33 -4.06 22.21
CA LEU A 451 -9.65 -3.82 20.97
C LEU A 451 -8.46 -4.77 20.82
N THR A 452 -8.34 -5.41 19.67
CA THR A 452 -7.16 -6.20 19.30
C THR A 452 -6.51 -5.57 18.10
N VAL A 453 -5.29 -5.05 18.28
CA VAL A 453 -4.44 -4.50 17.23
C VAL A 453 -3.53 -5.63 16.73
N GLU A 454 -3.88 -6.22 15.60
CA GLU A 454 -3.09 -7.27 14.93
C GLU A 454 -2.17 -6.62 13.91
N VAL A 455 -0.88 -6.84 14.03
CA VAL A 455 0.12 -6.34 13.11
C VAL A 455 0.91 -7.49 12.48
N MET A 456 1.32 -7.31 11.23
CA MET A 456 2.24 -8.21 10.55
C MET A 456 3.51 -7.42 10.25
N GLU A 457 4.61 -7.75 10.91
CA GLU A 457 5.86 -7.02 10.80
C GLU A 457 6.54 -7.26 9.45
N LYS A 458 7.15 -6.20 8.90
CA LYS A 458 8.04 -6.28 7.75
C LYS A 458 9.48 -5.92 8.12
N LYS A 459 10.40 -6.15 7.20
CA LYS A 459 11.78 -5.67 7.37
C LYS A 459 11.80 -4.14 7.36
N THR A 460 12.37 -3.53 8.39
CA THR A 460 12.43 -2.06 8.59
C THR A 460 13.73 -1.44 8.10
N GLY A 461 14.74 -2.28 7.84
CA GLY A 461 16.00 -1.91 7.22
C GLY A 461 15.87 -1.77 5.71
N SER A 462 16.44 -0.71 5.14
CA SER A 462 16.50 -0.48 3.70
C SER A 462 17.88 0.01 3.28
N LEU A 463 18.40 -0.55 2.19
CA LEU A 463 19.59 -0.05 1.50
C LEU A 463 19.14 0.47 0.13
N THR A 464 19.33 1.76 -0.08
CA THR A 464 19.02 2.41 -1.35
C THR A 464 20.32 2.88 -1.99
N THR A 465 20.56 2.48 -3.22
CA THR A 465 21.67 2.96 -4.04
C THR A 465 21.08 3.67 -5.26
N GLY A 466 21.69 4.76 -5.66
CA GLY A 466 21.21 5.53 -6.80
C GLY A 466 22.34 6.26 -7.51
N VAL A 467 22.10 6.57 -8.78
CA VAL A 467 22.94 7.47 -9.57
C VAL A 467 22.05 8.59 -10.06
N SER A 468 22.50 9.82 -9.86
CA SER A 468 21.82 11.01 -10.34
C SER A 468 22.80 11.90 -11.11
N TYR A 469 22.28 12.84 -11.90
CA TYR A 469 23.06 13.85 -12.58
C TYR A 469 22.42 15.22 -12.42
N SER A 470 23.21 16.22 -12.11
CA SER A 470 22.75 17.60 -12.12
C SER A 470 23.80 18.50 -12.77
N SER A 471 23.36 19.63 -13.35
CA SER A 471 24.28 20.64 -13.93
C SER A 471 25.18 21.29 -12.87
N SER A 472 24.77 21.28 -11.59
CA SER A 472 25.55 21.86 -10.48
C SER A 472 26.60 20.89 -9.91
N ASP A 473 26.26 19.63 -9.71
CA ASP A 473 27.12 18.66 -9.00
C ASP A 473 27.76 17.61 -9.92
N GLY A 474 27.26 17.49 -11.17
CA GLY A 474 27.66 16.44 -12.11
C GLY A 474 27.02 15.08 -11.78
N VAL A 475 27.69 14.00 -12.15
CA VAL A 475 27.28 12.64 -11.78
C VAL A 475 27.47 12.45 -10.28
N THR A 476 26.43 12.00 -9.60
CA THR A 476 26.41 11.77 -8.15
C THR A 476 25.96 10.34 -7.86
N GLY A 477 26.78 9.58 -7.17
CA GLY A 477 26.42 8.30 -6.57
C GLY A 477 25.85 8.53 -5.17
N THR A 478 24.74 7.89 -4.86
CA THR A 478 24.08 7.96 -3.54
C THR A 478 23.99 6.57 -2.92
N ILE A 479 24.32 6.46 -1.65
CA ILE A 479 24.10 5.28 -0.82
C ILE A 479 23.37 5.76 0.43
N ASP A 480 22.22 5.13 0.72
CA ASP A 480 21.41 5.41 1.92
C ASP A 480 21.08 4.09 2.61
N LEU A 481 21.62 3.89 3.80
CA LEU A 481 21.34 2.76 4.67
C LEU A 481 20.50 3.26 5.85
N LYS A 482 19.26 2.81 5.94
CA LYS A 482 18.29 3.27 6.92
C LYS A 482 17.65 2.10 7.66
N GLU A 483 17.70 2.12 8.99
CA GLU A 483 16.92 1.26 9.86
C GLU A 483 15.87 2.14 10.59
N ARG A 484 14.57 1.85 10.37
CA ARG A 484 13.48 2.66 10.91
C ARG A 484 13.02 2.24 12.31
N ASN A 485 13.38 1.04 12.73
CA ASN A 485 12.92 0.46 13.99
C ASN A 485 14.07 -0.23 14.74
N LEU A 486 15.14 0.52 15.02
CA LEU A 486 16.34 -0.01 15.67
C LEU A 486 15.99 -0.69 17.00
N LEU A 487 16.33 -1.98 17.13
CA LEU A 487 16.03 -2.83 18.29
C LEU A 487 14.55 -2.81 18.72
N GLY A 488 13.64 -2.62 17.77
CA GLY A 488 12.19 -2.59 18.02
C GLY A 488 11.69 -1.37 18.81
N SER A 489 12.51 -0.36 19.00
CA SER A 489 12.23 0.81 19.85
C SER A 489 11.59 1.97 19.10
N GLY A 490 11.44 1.88 17.77
CA GLY A 490 10.99 2.97 16.89
C GLY A 490 12.05 4.06 16.70
N VAL A 491 13.29 3.81 17.07
CA VAL A 491 14.44 4.68 16.80
C VAL A 491 14.86 4.49 15.35
N VAL A 492 15.13 5.58 14.66
CA VAL A 492 15.61 5.59 13.27
C VAL A 492 17.11 5.82 13.25
N ALA A 493 17.86 4.92 12.65
CA ALA A 493 19.29 5.09 12.36
C ALA A 493 19.47 5.24 10.84
N ASN A 494 20.24 6.21 10.40
CA ASN A 494 20.50 6.47 9.01
C ASN A 494 21.98 6.74 8.76
N VAL A 495 22.54 6.13 7.70
CA VAL A 495 23.87 6.43 7.16
C VAL A 495 23.69 6.78 5.69
N HIS A 496 24.08 7.99 5.33
CA HIS A 496 23.90 8.55 4.02
C HIS A 496 25.23 9.01 3.43
N ALA A 497 25.48 8.68 2.17
CA ALA A 497 26.64 9.13 1.41
C ALA A 497 26.22 9.59 0.03
N ASN A 498 26.59 10.82 -0.32
CA ASN A 498 26.55 11.36 -1.68
C ASN A 498 27.98 11.62 -2.16
N ILE A 499 28.35 11.09 -3.30
CA ILE A 499 29.69 11.17 -3.85
C ILE A 499 29.61 11.69 -5.28
N SER A 500 30.19 12.83 -5.53
CA SER A 500 30.28 13.44 -6.87
C SER A 500 31.62 14.12 -7.09
N GLY A 501 31.87 14.55 -8.33
CA GLY A 501 33.09 15.31 -8.67
C GLY A 501 33.18 16.69 -8.00
N ARG A 502 32.04 17.24 -7.54
CA ARG A 502 31.95 18.59 -6.93
C ARG A 502 31.53 18.59 -5.48
N ARG A 503 30.74 17.58 -5.03
CA ARG A 503 30.26 17.53 -3.66
C ARG A 503 30.28 16.10 -3.14
N ASN A 504 30.98 15.91 -2.03
CA ASN A 504 30.93 14.67 -1.26
C ASN A 504 30.29 14.99 0.11
N ASN A 505 29.32 14.20 0.50
CA ASN A 505 28.66 14.33 1.80
C ASN A 505 28.48 12.96 2.43
N TYR A 506 28.95 12.79 3.65
CA TYR A 506 28.81 11.60 4.47
C TYR A 506 28.13 12.01 5.76
N GLU A 507 27.03 11.39 6.09
CA GLU A 507 26.26 11.68 7.29
C GLU A 507 25.80 10.40 7.98
N ALA A 508 25.93 10.34 9.31
CA ALA A 508 25.30 9.34 10.13
C ALA A 508 24.41 10.05 11.18
N SER A 509 23.18 9.57 11.33
CA SER A 509 22.21 10.16 12.23
C SER A 509 21.38 9.11 12.97
N VAL A 510 20.99 9.44 14.19
CA VAL A 510 20.08 8.65 15.00
C VAL A 510 18.96 9.56 15.49
N THR A 511 17.73 9.17 15.23
CA THR A 511 16.53 9.93 15.62
C THR A 511 15.66 9.10 16.58
N TYR A 512 15.37 9.65 17.74
CA TYR A 512 14.40 9.10 18.68
C TYR A 512 13.11 9.94 18.64
N PRO A 513 12.06 9.50 17.94
CA PRO A 513 10.89 10.33 17.62
C PRO A 513 9.93 10.58 18.80
N TRP A 514 10.07 9.83 19.91
CA TRP A 514 9.21 9.91 21.09
C TRP A 514 10.03 9.98 22.37
N ALA A 515 10.89 10.98 22.48
CA ALA A 515 11.69 11.16 23.68
C ALA A 515 10.81 11.47 24.91
N PHE A 516 11.09 10.80 26.00
CA PHE A 516 10.34 10.93 27.26
C PHE A 516 8.84 10.64 27.12
N ASP A 517 8.45 9.76 26.18
CA ASP A 517 7.06 9.39 25.87
C ASP A 517 6.15 10.56 25.44
N ARG A 518 6.76 11.60 24.91
CA ARG A 518 6.10 12.75 24.33
C ARG A 518 6.40 12.82 22.83
N PRO A 519 5.59 13.49 22.02
CA PRO A 519 5.86 13.69 20.60
C PRO A 519 7.04 14.65 20.38
N LEU A 520 8.16 14.39 21.05
CA LEU A 520 9.41 15.13 20.99
C LEU A 520 10.44 14.26 20.25
N SER A 521 10.85 14.67 19.07
CA SER A 521 11.87 13.98 18.28
C SER A 521 13.25 14.55 18.61
N LEU A 522 14.14 13.70 19.13
CA LEU A 522 15.55 14.04 19.33
C LEU A 522 16.39 13.39 18.25
N THR A 523 17.18 14.20 17.53
CA THR A 523 18.10 13.70 16.49
C THR A 523 19.53 14.10 16.79
N GLY A 524 20.42 13.12 16.85
CA GLY A 524 21.88 13.30 16.85
C GLY A 524 22.41 13.01 15.46
N ARG A 525 23.31 13.85 14.95
CA ARG A 525 23.97 13.66 13.66
C ARG A 525 25.45 13.99 13.72
N VAL A 526 26.24 13.26 12.94
CA VAL A 526 27.63 13.57 12.62
C VAL A 526 27.79 13.58 11.11
N TYR A 527 28.56 14.49 10.58
CA TYR A 527 28.73 14.59 9.14
C TYR A 527 30.13 15.07 8.74
N LYS A 528 30.51 14.72 7.52
CA LYS A 528 31.66 15.24 6.81
C LYS A 528 31.25 15.59 5.39
N GLN A 529 31.55 16.82 4.97
CA GLN A 529 31.23 17.31 3.63
C GLN A 529 32.43 17.95 2.98
N GLN A 530 32.60 17.72 1.68
CA GLN A 530 33.58 18.39 0.85
C GLN A 530 32.85 19.00 -0.34
N GLN A 531 33.05 20.26 -0.60
CA GLN A 531 32.42 20.96 -1.71
C GLN A 531 33.46 21.75 -2.51
N LYS A 532 33.59 21.39 -3.77
CA LYS A 532 34.40 22.12 -4.73
C LYS A 532 33.54 23.23 -5.33
N GLN A 533 33.79 24.46 -4.88
CA GLN A 533 33.29 25.68 -5.52
C GLN A 533 34.17 25.98 -6.73
N ASP A 534 33.72 26.86 -7.62
CA ASP A 534 34.54 27.23 -8.81
C ASP A 534 35.88 27.88 -8.44
N ARG A 535 35.99 28.45 -7.25
CA ARG A 535 37.11 29.28 -6.82
C ARG A 535 37.89 28.76 -5.60
N TYR A 536 37.35 27.78 -4.90
CA TYR A 536 37.99 27.19 -3.72
C TYR A 536 37.36 25.84 -3.38
N LEU A 537 38.05 25.06 -2.56
CA LEU A 537 37.58 23.85 -1.96
C LEU A 537 37.16 24.12 -0.51
N ARG A 538 35.97 23.73 -0.12
CA ARG A 538 35.48 23.77 1.26
C ARG A 538 35.35 22.38 1.82
N ASP A 539 36.08 22.13 2.91
CA ASP A 539 35.95 20.92 3.74
C ASP A 539 35.25 21.28 5.04
N GLY A 540 34.18 20.58 5.38
CA GLY A 540 33.42 20.80 6.61
C GLY A 540 33.14 19.50 7.31
N GLU A 541 33.25 19.48 8.63
CA GLU A 541 32.82 18.37 9.46
C GLU A 541 32.15 18.90 10.74
N GLY A 542 31.25 18.12 11.31
CA GLY A 542 30.53 18.59 12.48
C GLY A 542 29.63 17.53 13.11
N PHE A 543 29.12 17.93 14.26
CA PHE A 543 28.06 17.20 14.92
C PHE A 543 26.95 18.16 15.36
N GLY A 544 25.73 17.63 15.47
CA GLY A 544 24.58 18.42 15.88
C GLY A 544 23.56 17.57 16.65
N LEU A 545 22.86 18.23 17.56
CA LEU A 545 21.70 17.69 18.27
C LEU A 545 20.52 18.60 18.00
N THR A 546 19.38 18.01 17.62
CA THR A 546 18.13 18.76 17.38
C THR A 546 16.98 18.13 18.13
N ALA A 547 16.11 18.97 18.68
CA ALA A 547 14.84 18.62 19.29
C ALA A 547 13.70 19.23 18.49
N THR A 548 12.80 18.39 17.96
CA THR A 548 11.64 18.82 17.17
C THR A 548 10.35 18.42 17.89
N HIS A 549 9.45 19.36 18.07
CA HIS A 549 8.14 19.16 18.66
C HIS A 549 7.03 19.63 17.71
N PRO A 550 6.03 18.78 17.38
CA PRO A 550 4.84 19.22 16.66
C PRO A 550 4.02 20.16 17.55
N LEU A 551 3.58 21.26 16.96
CA LEU A 551 2.64 22.20 17.57
C LEU A 551 1.24 22.00 16.96
N TYR A 552 0.26 22.79 17.43
CA TYR A 552 -1.09 22.73 16.89
C TYR A 552 -1.15 23.14 15.40
N GLY A 553 -2.00 22.49 14.62
CA GLY A 553 -2.38 22.93 13.27
C GLY A 553 -1.26 22.89 12.23
N PHE A 554 -0.50 21.80 12.12
CA PHE A 554 0.59 21.59 11.15
C PHE A 554 1.86 22.43 11.40
N TRP A 555 1.96 23.11 12.53
CA TRP A 555 3.17 23.80 12.96
C TRP A 555 4.15 22.81 13.63
N GLY A 556 5.43 23.03 13.42
CA GLY A 556 6.51 22.32 14.10
C GLY A 556 7.57 23.31 14.59
N LEU A 557 8.09 23.07 15.78
CA LEU A 557 9.20 23.80 16.38
C LEU A 557 10.42 22.89 16.45
N THR A 558 11.57 23.37 15.97
CA THR A 558 12.85 22.68 16.10
C THR A 558 13.88 23.60 16.74
N VAL A 559 14.52 23.11 17.79
CA VAL A 559 15.68 23.74 18.43
C VAL A 559 16.89 22.84 18.20
N GLY A 560 18.03 23.42 17.87
CA GLY A 560 19.24 22.65 17.60
C GLY A 560 20.50 23.33 18.10
N VAL A 561 21.46 22.51 18.53
CA VAL A 561 22.84 22.93 18.82
C VAL A 561 23.78 22.17 17.89
N ALA A 562 24.80 22.83 17.40
CA ALA A 562 25.78 22.19 16.53
C ALA A 562 27.19 22.80 16.75
N ARG A 563 28.19 21.95 16.50
CA ARG A 563 29.58 22.37 16.36
C ARG A 563 30.07 21.94 14.99
N ASP A 564 30.54 22.90 14.23
CA ASP A 564 31.02 22.72 12.86
C ASP A 564 32.48 23.18 12.79
N SER A 565 33.33 22.49 12.02
CA SER A 565 34.67 22.93 11.63
C SER A 565 34.69 23.04 10.11
N ASN A 566 35.12 24.17 9.59
CA ASN A 566 35.15 24.42 8.17
C ASN A 566 36.53 24.93 7.74
N LYS A 567 37.09 24.30 6.70
CA LYS A 567 38.38 24.62 6.12
C LYS A 567 38.20 25.01 4.66
N ILE A 568 38.76 26.17 4.28
CA ILE A 568 38.86 26.61 2.90
C ILE A 568 40.27 26.34 2.41
N SER A 569 40.40 25.72 1.25
CA SER A 569 41.71 25.42 0.61
C SER A 569 41.61 25.54 -0.92
N GLY A 570 42.73 25.43 -1.62
CA GLY A 570 42.76 25.44 -3.09
C GLY A 570 42.17 26.72 -3.71
N ILE A 571 42.38 27.86 -3.06
CA ILE A 571 41.84 29.15 -3.51
C ILE A 571 42.53 29.55 -4.81
N GLU A 572 41.76 29.87 -5.85
CA GLU A 572 42.25 30.38 -7.14
C GLU A 572 43.02 31.69 -6.96
N LYS A 573 44.15 31.86 -7.67
CA LYS A 573 45.05 33.02 -7.48
C LYS A 573 44.34 34.38 -7.59
N ILE A 574 43.40 34.53 -8.52
CA ILE A 574 42.64 35.79 -8.69
C ILE A 574 41.70 35.98 -7.49
N TYR A 575 41.00 34.92 -7.06
CA TYR A 575 40.08 34.99 -5.93
C TYR A 575 40.82 35.13 -4.59
N ALA A 576 42.06 34.70 -4.46
CA ALA A 576 42.87 34.91 -3.27
C ALA A 576 43.04 36.41 -2.93
N ARG A 577 43.17 37.27 -3.95
CA ARG A 577 43.20 38.73 -3.75
C ARG A 577 41.89 39.25 -3.20
N THR A 578 40.74 38.78 -3.74
CA THR A 578 39.42 39.10 -3.26
C THR A 578 39.25 38.72 -1.78
N VAL A 579 39.70 37.53 -1.39
CA VAL A 579 39.67 37.06 -0.01
C VAL A 579 40.54 37.92 0.90
N THR A 580 41.74 38.26 0.49
CA THR A 580 42.67 39.13 1.24
C THR A 580 42.07 40.53 1.43
N ASP A 581 41.66 41.21 0.35
CA ASP A 581 41.06 42.54 0.38
C ASP A 581 39.78 42.57 1.26
N TYR A 582 38.97 41.50 1.24
CA TYR A 582 37.77 41.41 2.06
C TYR A 582 38.09 41.45 3.55
N TYR A 583 39.08 40.67 4.02
CA TYR A 583 39.44 40.60 5.42
C TYR A 583 40.27 41.80 5.89
N GLU A 584 41.14 42.37 5.00
CA GLU A 584 41.90 43.57 5.26
C GLU A 584 40.99 44.78 5.58
N LYS A 585 39.79 44.89 4.93
CA LYS A 585 38.78 45.90 5.22
C LYS A 585 38.37 45.90 6.69
N TYR A 586 38.44 44.75 7.36
CA TYR A 586 38.09 44.56 8.78
C TYR A 586 39.33 44.54 9.69
N GLY A 587 40.54 44.82 9.12
CA GLY A 587 41.78 44.85 9.87
C GLY A 587 42.30 43.49 10.34
N VAL A 588 41.85 42.39 9.66
CA VAL A 588 42.22 41.02 10.02
C VAL A 588 42.91 40.32 8.86
N LYS A 589 43.77 39.34 9.17
CA LYS A 589 44.44 38.52 8.17
C LYS A 589 43.53 37.41 7.65
N ALA A 590 43.48 37.26 6.33
CA ALA A 590 42.66 36.23 5.67
C ALA A 590 42.97 34.79 6.15
N GLU A 591 44.26 34.52 6.43
CA GLU A 591 44.71 33.19 6.90
C GLU A 591 44.00 32.71 8.16
N ASN A 592 43.64 33.65 9.07
CA ASN A 592 42.91 33.34 10.31
C ASN A 592 41.45 32.90 10.09
N TYR A 593 40.93 33.13 8.86
CA TYR A 593 39.55 32.85 8.50
C TYR A 593 39.39 31.70 7.49
N LEU A 594 40.47 30.98 7.20
CA LEU A 594 40.48 29.83 6.29
C LEU A 594 40.17 28.48 7.00
N ASN A 595 40.27 28.45 8.33
CA ASN A 595 39.98 27.25 9.13
C ASN A 595 39.29 27.71 10.42
N LEU A 596 37.95 27.55 10.45
CA LEU A 596 37.13 28.14 11.50
C LEU A 596 36.26 27.08 12.16
N ALA A 597 36.21 27.11 13.49
CA ALA A 597 35.22 26.43 14.29
C ALA A 597 34.01 27.33 14.54
N GLU A 598 32.82 26.77 14.51
CA GLU A 598 31.54 27.41 14.69
C GLU A 598 30.70 26.62 15.70
N ASN A 599 30.37 27.23 16.84
CA ASN A 599 29.34 26.69 17.75
C ASN A 599 28.04 27.48 17.47
N SER A 600 26.92 26.79 17.34
CA SER A 600 25.68 27.44 16.95
C SER A 600 24.47 26.90 17.70
N LEU A 601 23.52 27.82 17.95
CA LEU A 601 22.17 27.55 18.41
C LEU A 601 21.21 27.92 17.28
N SER A 602 20.26 27.04 16.97
CA SER A 602 19.26 27.27 15.92
C SER A 602 17.85 27.08 16.42
N LEU A 603 16.95 27.91 15.93
CA LEU A 603 15.51 27.84 16.16
C LEU A 603 14.80 27.86 14.82
N TRP A 604 13.93 26.91 14.55
CA TRP A 604 13.15 26.80 13.33
C TRP A 604 11.68 26.60 13.67
N VAL A 605 10.83 27.38 13.02
CA VAL A 605 9.37 27.21 13.06
C VAL A 605 8.91 26.92 11.64
N ARG A 606 8.22 25.80 11.47
CA ARG A 606 7.74 25.34 10.17
C ARG A 606 6.25 25.05 10.22
N ARG A 607 5.53 25.46 9.18
CA ARG A 607 4.17 25.03 8.89
C ARG A 607 4.15 24.40 7.49
N ASP A 608 3.54 23.24 7.34
CA ASP A 608 3.47 22.54 6.05
C ASP A 608 2.08 21.93 5.87
N THR A 609 1.31 22.50 4.95
CA THR A 609 -0.04 22.04 4.58
C THR A 609 -0.11 21.58 3.14
N ARG A 610 1.04 21.37 2.49
CA ARG A 610 1.10 20.92 1.10
C ARG A 610 0.54 19.52 0.97
N TYR A 611 -0.15 19.28 -0.15
CA TYR A 611 -0.67 17.96 -0.51
C TYR A 611 -0.41 17.66 -1.99
N GLY A 612 -0.47 16.37 -2.35
CA GLY A 612 -0.05 15.84 -3.65
C GLY A 612 1.37 15.29 -3.63
N SER A 613 1.56 14.10 -4.17
CA SER A 613 2.85 13.42 -4.25
C SER A 613 3.03 12.81 -5.64
N PRO A 614 4.22 12.89 -6.23
CA PRO A 614 5.46 13.49 -5.72
C PRO A 614 5.57 15.00 -5.95
N LEU A 615 4.65 15.61 -6.70
CA LEU A 615 4.58 17.05 -6.96
C LEU A 615 3.43 17.66 -6.17
N PRO A 616 3.66 18.66 -5.29
CA PRO A 616 2.58 19.35 -4.61
C PRO A 616 1.63 20.02 -5.61
N VAL A 617 0.33 19.83 -5.40
CA VAL A 617 -0.73 20.42 -6.24
C VAL A 617 -1.53 21.50 -5.50
N GLY A 618 -1.33 21.61 -4.19
CA GLY A 618 -1.98 22.64 -3.39
C GLY A 618 -1.38 22.73 -1.98
N GLY A 619 -1.81 23.77 -1.22
CA GLY A 619 -1.36 24.04 0.12
C GLY A 619 -0.18 25.01 0.21
N ALA A 620 0.35 25.19 1.40
CA ALA A 620 1.42 26.14 1.66
C ALA A 620 2.49 25.55 2.59
N GLN A 621 3.71 26.02 2.43
CA GLN A 621 4.81 25.82 3.37
C GLN A 621 5.33 27.18 3.83
N LEU A 622 5.55 27.32 5.12
CA LEU A 622 6.18 28.48 5.75
C LEU A 622 7.32 27.98 6.63
N VAL A 623 8.48 28.58 6.51
CA VAL A 623 9.66 28.27 7.34
C VAL A 623 10.27 29.59 7.81
N PHE A 624 10.44 29.72 9.11
CA PHE A 624 11.19 30.79 9.73
C PHE A 624 12.32 30.19 10.55
N GLY A 625 13.53 30.62 10.34
CA GLY A 625 14.70 30.11 11.05
C GLY A 625 15.65 31.17 11.50
N THR A 626 16.23 30.98 12.66
CA THR A 626 17.33 31.76 13.18
C THR A 626 18.43 30.82 13.65
N LYS A 627 19.66 31.10 13.22
CA LYS A 627 20.89 30.43 13.69
C LYS A 627 21.82 31.49 14.25
N VAL A 628 22.17 31.38 15.51
CA VAL A 628 23.15 32.25 16.17
C VAL A 628 24.43 31.46 16.35
N SER A 629 25.52 31.99 15.84
CA SER A 629 26.85 31.40 15.92
C SER A 629 27.76 32.23 16.80
N GLY A 630 28.62 31.57 17.56
CA GLY A 630 29.49 32.21 18.57
C GLY A 630 29.82 31.22 19.68
N PHE A 631 29.47 31.56 20.88
CA PHE A 631 29.57 30.68 22.07
C PHE A 631 30.98 30.10 22.29
N GLY A 632 32.00 30.99 22.23
CA GLY A 632 33.40 30.61 22.45
C GLY A 632 34.08 29.91 21.26
N ALA A 633 33.54 30.08 20.06
CA ALA A 633 34.16 29.65 18.79
C ALA A 633 34.67 30.84 17.97
N ASP A 634 35.33 30.52 16.83
CA ASP A 634 36.04 31.53 16.01
C ASP A 634 35.10 32.50 15.28
N VAL A 635 33.83 32.11 15.11
CA VAL A 635 32.85 32.81 14.26
C VAL A 635 31.72 33.38 15.11
N GLN A 636 31.38 34.66 14.87
CA GLN A 636 30.30 35.35 15.59
C GLN A 636 29.38 36.08 14.61
N PHE A 637 28.23 35.44 14.27
CA PHE A 637 27.17 36.09 13.48
C PHE A 637 25.84 35.39 13.70
N SER A 638 24.75 36.01 13.31
CA SER A 638 23.44 35.37 13.23
C SER A 638 22.96 35.31 11.79
N ARG A 639 22.25 34.22 11.48
CA ARG A 639 21.58 34.03 10.18
C ARG A 639 20.09 33.90 10.42
N HIS A 640 19.30 34.74 9.77
CA HIS A 640 17.86 34.70 9.74
C HIS A 640 17.42 34.23 8.37
N TYR A 641 16.44 33.34 8.32
CA TYR A 641 15.98 32.72 7.08
C TYR A 641 14.45 32.65 7.09
N THR A 642 13.85 32.96 5.95
CA THR A 642 12.42 32.86 5.72
C THR A 642 12.19 32.20 4.36
N GLU A 643 11.34 31.21 4.33
CA GLU A 643 10.88 30.58 3.10
C GLU A 643 9.36 30.48 3.14
N MET A 644 8.71 30.90 2.07
CA MET A 644 7.28 30.78 1.83
C MET A 644 7.08 30.12 0.48
N ALA A 645 6.29 29.04 0.43
CA ALA A 645 5.89 28.41 -0.81
C ALA A 645 4.37 28.17 -0.79
N TYR A 646 3.69 28.60 -1.84
CA TYR A 646 2.26 28.43 -2.01
C TYR A 646 1.97 27.71 -3.31
N TYR A 647 1.08 26.71 -3.25
CA TYR A 647 0.66 25.91 -4.39
C TYR A 647 -0.85 25.98 -4.52
N GLN A 648 -1.34 26.21 -5.74
CA GLN A 648 -2.76 26.29 -6.04
C GLN A 648 -3.05 25.62 -7.39
N THR A 649 -3.94 24.63 -7.39
CA THR A 649 -4.51 24.12 -8.63
C THR A 649 -5.54 25.11 -9.17
N LEU A 650 -5.32 25.55 -10.39
CA LEU A 650 -6.20 26.41 -11.17
C LEU A 650 -7.07 25.57 -12.13
N VAL A 651 -7.76 26.23 -13.07
CA VAL A 651 -8.54 25.56 -14.11
C VAL A 651 -7.65 24.64 -14.98
N TRP A 652 -8.23 23.60 -15.58
CA TRP A 652 -7.57 22.64 -16.48
C TRP A 652 -6.31 21.94 -15.87
N ARG A 653 -6.30 21.72 -14.54
CA ARG A 653 -5.18 21.09 -13.82
C ARG A 653 -3.86 21.86 -13.90
N LEU A 654 -3.90 23.13 -14.23
CA LEU A 654 -2.76 24.02 -14.13
C LEU A 654 -2.42 24.21 -12.65
N VAL A 655 -1.17 24.00 -12.26
CA VAL A 655 -0.71 24.22 -10.89
C VAL A 655 0.20 25.44 -10.85
N MET A 656 -0.23 26.45 -10.13
CA MET A 656 0.61 27.62 -9.84
C MET A 656 1.41 27.38 -8.58
N LYS A 657 2.72 27.66 -8.62
CA LYS A 657 3.63 27.71 -7.47
C LYS A 657 4.20 29.12 -7.36
N VAL A 658 4.12 29.67 -6.16
CA VAL A 658 4.83 30.92 -5.80
C VAL A 658 5.71 30.61 -4.60
N GLN A 659 7.00 30.85 -4.73
CA GLN A 659 7.96 30.64 -3.66
C GLN A 659 8.77 31.92 -3.46
N ALA A 660 8.87 32.40 -2.22
CA ALA A 660 9.67 33.53 -1.82
C ALA A 660 10.65 33.14 -0.72
N ASN A 661 11.90 33.55 -0.85
CA ASN A 661 12.95 33.22 0.12
C ASN A 661 13.71 34.53 0.50
N GLY A 662 13.84 34.75 1.79
CA GLY A 662 14.61 35.83 2.37
C GLY A 662 15.71 35.30 3.29
N SER A 663 16.89 35.88 3.25
CA SER A 663 17.96 35.56 4.21
C SER A 663 18.74 36.79 4.59
N ALA A 664 19.08 36.87 5.87
CA ALA A 664 19.88 37.97 6.44
C ALA A 664 20.97 37.39 7.34
N LEU A 665 22.18 37.87 7.15
CA LEU A 665 23.33 37.64 8.03
C LEU A 665 23.58 38.93 8.82
N VAL A 666 23.73 38.82 10.13
CA VAL A 666 24.01 39.94 11.01
C VAL A 666 25.30 39.66 11.76
N GLU A 667 26.27 40.56 11.63
CA GLU A 667 27.55 40.46 12.34
C GLU A 667 27.32 40.65 13.84
N SER A 668 28.10 39.94 14.65
CA SER A 668 28.16 40.10 16.10
C SER A 668 29.61 40.22 16.54
N GLY A 669 29.86 41.07 17.53
CA GLY A 669 31.19 41.22 18.12
C GLY A 669 32.25 41.88 17.24
N GLY A 670 31.86 42.51 16.12
CA GLY A 670 32.79 43.24 15.23
C GLY A 670 33.66 42.34 14.35
N ALA A 671 33.44 41.02 14.39
CA ALA A 671 34.15 40.07 13.52
C ALA A 671 33.49 39.97 12.14
N PRO A 672 34.23 39.89 11.04
CA PRO A 672 33.66 39.73 9.70
C PRO A 672 32.95 38.39 9.53
N ILE A 673 31.84 38.41 8.80
CA ILE A 673 31.21 37.16 8.37
C ILE A 673 32.15 36.39 7.46
N PRO A 674 32.46 35.10 7.70
CA PRO A 674 33.33 34.35 6.83
C PRO A 674 32.86 34.40 5.37
N ILE A 675 33.81 34.56 4.44
CA ILE A 675 33.50 34.81 3.02
C ILE A 675 32.72 33.63 2.40
N ASP A 676 32.95 32.42 2.85
CA ASP A 676 32.23 31.20 2.42
C ASP A 676 30.80 31.11 2.96
N ARG A 677 30.43 31.97 3.92
CA ARG A 677 29.08 32.08 4.51
C ARG A 677 28.23 33.18 3.86
N ARG A 678 28.88 34.09 3.13
CA ARG A 678 28.16 35.17 2.46
C ARG A 678 27.23 34.65 1.39
N ILE A 679 26.10 35.33 1.20
CA ILE A 679 25.02 34.89 0.36
C ILE A 679 25.30 35.23 -1.11
N THR A 680 25.13 34.28 -1.99
CA THR A 680 25.12 34.46 -3.42
C THR A 680 23.86 33.79 -4.02
N LEU A 681 23.36 34.33 -5.13
CA LEU A 681 22.25 33.76 -5.87
C LEU A 681 22.69 33.33 -7.28
N GLY A 682 21.81 32.67 -8.02
CA GLY A 682 22.03 32.05 -9.32
C GLY A 682 22.02 30.54 -9.21
N GLY A 683 21.71 29.88 -10.30
CA GLY A 683 21.60 28.44 -10.39
C GLY A 683 20.17 27.89 -10.28
N PRO A 684 20.01 26.58 -10.39
CA PRO A 684 18.69 25.92 -10.56
C PRO A 684 17.73 26.07 -9.37
N HIS A 685 18.24 26.45 -8.18
CA HIS A 685 17.44 26.53 -6.95
C HIS A 685 17.11 27.97 -6.53
N THR A 686 17.63 28.97 -7.21
CA THR A 686 17.40 30.38 -6.90
C THR A 686 16.91 31.15 -8.13
N ILE A 687 17.79 31.71 -8.96
CA ILE A 687 17.45 32.41 -10.21
C ILE A 687 18.03 31.64 -11.37
N ARG A 688 17.20 30.91 -12.10
CA ARG A 688 17.59 30.09 -13.25
C ARG A 688 18.07 30.96 -14.41
N GLY A 689 18.89 30.40 -15.27
CA GLY A 689 19.55 31.16 -16.36
C GLY A 689 20.86 31.84 -15.95
N TYR A 690 21.06 32.12 -14.65
CA TYR A 690 22.33 32.53 -14.07
C TYR A 690 23.11 31.31 -13.55
N GLN A 691 24.45 31.36 -13.64
CA GLN A 691 25.31 30.33 -13.08
C GLN A 691 25.27 30.33 -11.55
N GLN A 692 25.65 29.21 -10.93
CA GLN A 692 25.72 29.07 -9.50
C GLN A 692 26.62 30.14 -8.87
N GLY A 693 26.11 30.99 -7.99
CA GLY A 693 26.86 32.03 -7.31
C GLY A 693 27.20 33.24 -8.17
N GLU A 694 26.59 33.43 -9.33
CA GLU A 694 26.86 34.55 -10.26
C GLU A 694 26.29 35.88 -9.78
N ILE A 695 25.23 35.85 -8.95
CA ILE A 695 24.56 37.07 -8.48
C ILE A 695 25.01 37.44 -7.06
N GLY A 696 25.47 38.68 -6.89
CA GLY A 696 25.86 39.22 -5.62
C GLY A 696 26.82 40.44 -5.77
N PRO A 697 27.10 41.11 -4.66
CA PRO A 697 28.10 42.17 -4.60
C PRO A 697 29.46 41.67 -5.13
N ARG A 698 30.08 42.49 -5.92
CA ARG A 698 31.41 42.24 -6.53
C ARG A 698 32.45 43.18 -5.95
N ASP A 699 33.69 42.70 -5.94
CA ASP A 699 34.85 43.51 -5.61
C ASP A 699 35.36 44.33 -6.83
N LYS A 700 36.43 45.05 -6.61
CA LYS A 700 37.10 45.87 -7.66
C LYS A 700 37.69 45.01 -8.82
N TYR A 701 37.86 43.71 -8.63
CA TYR A 701 38.32 42.75 -9.64
C TYR A 701 37.20 42.09 -10.42
N GLY A 702 35.93 42.43 -10.11
CA GLY A 702 34.74 41.83 -10.70
C GLY A 702 34.34 40.49 -10.10
N SER A 703 35.04 39.98 -9.08
CA SER A 703 34.72 38.74 -8.37
C SER A 703 33.52 38.92 -7.45
N VAL A 704 32.61 37.93 -7.41
CA VAL A 704 31.48 37.94 -6.50
C VAL A 704 31.97 37.60 -5.09
N VAL A 705 31.78 38.52 -4.17
CA VAL A 705 32.08 38.38 -2.72
C VAL A 705 30.87 37.83 -1.96
N GLY A 706 29.69 38.02 -2.52
CA GLY A 706 28.40 37.72 -1.83
C GLY A 706 27.92 38.87 -0.94
N GLY A 707 26.64 38.83 -0.60
CA GLY A 707 26.00 39.82 0.29
C GLY A 707 25.69 39.23 1.67
N ASP A 708 25.19 40.09 2.53
CA ASP A 708 24.65 39.68 3.83
C ASP A 708 23.11 39.67 3.89
N ARG A 709 22.46 40.13 2.82
CA ARG A 709 21.00 40.11 2.62
C ARG A 709 20.67 39.46 1.30
N SER A 710 19.57 38.73 1.22
CA SER A 710 19.02 38.24 -0.04
C SER A 710 17.50 38.17 0.01
N LEU A 711 16.89 38.36 -1.14
CA LEU A 711 15.48 38.10 -1.40
C LEU A 711 15.33 37.60 -2.83
N PHE A 712 14.63 36.52 -3.00
CA PHE A 712 14.27 36.06 -4.33
C PHE A 712 12.90 35.40 -4.33
N THR A 713 12.23 35.43 -5.48
CA THR A 713 10.91 34.85 -5.71
C THR A 713 10.93 34.03 -6.99
N ASN A 714 10.36 32.83 -6.93
CA ASN A 714 10.12 31.95 -8.07
C ASN A 714 8.60 31.81 -8.27
N ILE A 715 8.12 32.09 -9.45
CA ILE A 715 6.74 31.86 -9.88
C ILE A 715 6.79 30.81 -10.97
N GLU A 716 6.07 29.72 -10.80
CA GLU A 716 6.01 28.63 -11.74
C GLU A 716 4.55 28.26 -12.04
N CYS A 717 4.25 28.00 -13.31
CA CYS A 717 3.00 27.41 -13.75
C CYS A 717 3.30 26.05 -14.38
N LEU A 718 2.84 24.98 -13.75
CA LEU A 718 2.94 23.60 -14.22
C LEU A 718 1.65 23.24 -14.97
N PHE A 719 1.78 22.59 -16.11
CA PHE A 719 0.64 22.10 -16.91
C PHE A 719 0.93 20.70 -17.44
N PRO A 720 -0.08 19.81 -17.48
CA PRO A 720 0.10 18.47 -18.02
C PRO A 720 0.30 18.54 -19.53
N VAL A 721 1.39 17.93 -20.02
CA VAL A 721 1.67 17.77 -21.46
C VAL A 721 1.22 16.39 -21.91
N LEU A 722 1.59 15.34 -21.18
CA LEU A 722 1.20 13.96 -21.47
C LEU A 722 0.96 13.21 -20.16
N GLU A 723 -0.32 13.08 -19.80
CA GLU A 723 -0.73 12.49 -18.50
C GLU A 723 -0.33 11.02 -18.38
N SER A 724 -0.41 10.25 -19.46
CA SER A 724 -0.03 8.84 -19.49
C SER A 724 1.44 8.61 -19.12
N LEU A 725 2.31 9.55 -19.44
CA LEU A 725 3.73 9.52 -19.11
C LEU A 725 4.09 10.34 -17.86
N LYS A 726 3.11 10.99 -17.21
CA LYS A 726 3.35 11.92 -16.10
C LYS A 726 4.35 13.03 -16.47
N LEU A 727 4.24 13.52 -17.72
CA LEU A 727 5.06 14.58 -18.28
C LEU A 727 4.33 15.92 -18.13
N ASN A 728 4.96 16.88 -17.42
CA ASN A 728 4.45 18.21 -17.24
C ASN A 728 5.39 19.23 -17.86
N GLY A 729 4.81 20.26 -18.49
CA GLY A 729 5.50 21.47 -18.88
C GLY A 729 5.51 22.48 -17.73
N VAL A 730 6.49 23.36 -17.74
CA VAL A 730 6.62 24.45 -16.77
C VAL A 730 6.96 25.73 -17.53
N VAL A 731 6.31 26.82 -17.20
CA VAL A 731 6.77 28.17 -17.47
C VAL A 731 7.08 28.86 -16.15
N PHE A 732 8.14 29.64 -16.11
CA PHE A 732 8.57 30.24 -14.87
C PHE A 732 9.12 31.66 -15.04
N CYS A 733 9.07 32.40 -13.93
CA CYS A 733 9.73 33.69 -13.76
C CYS A 733 10.42 33.72 -12.39
N ASP A 734 11.70 34.02 -12.38
CA ASP A 734 12.53 34.11 -11.19
C ASP A 734 13.04 35.54 -11.06
N VAL A 735 12.89 36.13 -9.87
CA VAL A 735 13.29 37.50 -9.61
C VAL A 735 13.98 37.56 -8.25
N GLY A 736 15.07 38.27 -8.13
CA GLY A 736 15.73 38.48 -6.84
C GLY A 736 17.10 39.15 -6.93
N ASN A 737 17.68 39.37 -5.78
CA ASN A 737 19.05 39.87 -5.65
C ASN A 737 19.65 39.57 -4.28
N CYS A 738 20.95 39.71 -4.13
CA CYS A 738 21.57 39.80 -2.81
C CYS A 738 22.47 41.06 -2.75
N TRP A 739 22.57 41.65 -1.55
CA TRP A 739 23.21 42.96 -1.32
C TRP A 739 23.83 43.01 0.08
N ASN A 740 24.53 44.10 0.41
CA ASN A 740 25.05 44.37 1.73
C ASN A 740 24.12 45.33 2.53
N ALA A 741 24.08 45.18 3.84
CA ALA A 741 23.25 46.01 4.71
C ALA A 741 23.62 47.50 4.70
N ASP A 742 24.87 47.85 4.37
CA ASP A 742 25.36 49.24 4.19
C ASP A 742 24.79 49.91 2.92
N GLN A 743 24.20 49.14 2.02
CA GLN A 743 23.46 49.64 0.85
C GLN A 743 22.04 50.05 1.31
N THR A 744 21.83 51.31 1.65
CA THR A 744 20.62 51.84 2.27
C THR A 744 19.35 51.86 1.40
N GLN A 745 19.46 51.53 0.13
CA GLN A 745 18.32 51.41 -0.79
C GLN A 745 18.12 49.95 -1.22
N PHE A 746 16.88 49.58 -1.36
CA PHE A 746 16.49 48.32 -2.06
C PHE A 746 17.31 48.28 -3.35
N PRO A 747 17.95 47.12 -3.68
CA PRO A 747 18.95 47.12 -4.73
C PRO A 747 18.39 47.66 -6.03
N THR A 748 19.08 48.68 -6.57
CA THR A 748 18.76 49.29 -7.86
C THR A 748 18.84 48.31 -9.04
N GLU A 749 19.52 47.17 -8.84
CA GLU A 749 19.70 46.12 -9.83
C GLU A 749 19.07 44.78 -9.40
N VAL A 750 17.75 44.64 -9.51
CA VAL A 750 17.10 43.35 -9.40
C VAL A 750 17.46 42.46 -10.60
N LYS A 751 17.85 41.25 -10.37
CA LYS A 751 18.08 40.24 -11.43
C LYS A 751 16.82 39.44 -11.65
N ALA A 752 16.46 39.27 -12.92
CA ALA A 752 15.28 38.50 -13.31
C ALA A 752 15.61 37.54 -14.45
N ALA A 753 14.92 36.43 -14.45
CA ALA A 753 14.95 35.46 -15.54
C ALA A 753 13.55 34.90 -15.77
N ALA A 754 13.24 34.62 -17.01
CA ALA A 754 12.03 33.88 -17.39
C ALA A 754 12.44 32.64 -18.20
N GLY A 755 11.60 31.62 -18.17
CA GLY A 755 12.00 30.38 -18.85
C GLY A 755 10.90 29.35 -18.97
N VAL A 756 11.29 28.27 -19.62
CA VAL A 756 10.44 27.09 -19.81
C VAL A 756 11.17 25.85 -19.34
N GLY A 757 10.41 24.84 -18.98
CA GLY A 757 10.99 23.58 -18.52
C GLY A 757 10.07 22.40 -18.63
N ILE A 758 10.62 21.24 -18.32
CA ILE A 758 9.94 19.94 -18.32
C ILE A 758 10.15 19.28 -16.96
N ARG A 759 9.08 18.66 -16.46
CA ARG A 759 9.06 17.79 -15.29
C ARG A 759 8.54 16.45 -15.70
N TRP A 760 9.37 15.44 -15.68
CA TRP A 760 9.00 14.09 -16.07
C TRP A 760 9.23 13.11 -14.92
N LEU A 761 8.17 12.41 -14.50
CA LEU A 761 8.26 11.31 -13.56
C LEU A 761 8.56 10.02 -14.33
N SER A 762 9.82 9.89 -14.77
CA SER A 762 10.27 8.74 -15.56
C SER A 762 10.37 7.47 -14.71
N PRO A 763 10.37 6.27 -15.33
CA PRO A 763 10.62 5.01 -14.63
C PRO A 763 11.98 4.93 -13.93
N MET A 764 12.97 5.72 -14.39
CA MET A 764 14.31 5.81 -13.78
C MET A 764 14.41 6.90 -12.71
N GLY A 765 13.29 7.55 -12.38
CA GLY A 765 13.22 8.63 -11.41
C GLY A 765 12.80 9.97 -12.01
N PRO A 766 12.59 10.98 -11.15
CA PRO A 766 12.15 12.29 -11.59
C PRO A 766 13.26 13.01 -12.39
N LEU A 767 12.85 13.63 -13.48
CA LEU A 767 13.70 14.39 -14.38
C LEU A 767 13.20 15.82 -14.52
N ARG A 768 14.15 16.76 -14.45
CA ARG A 768 13.90 18.20 -14.58
C ARG A 768 14.86 18.77 -15.61
N ILE A 769 14.31 19.53 -16.57
CA ILE A 769 15.10 20.31 -17.55
C ILE A 769 14.46 21.70 -17.59
N ASP A 770 15.25 22.75 -17.39
CA ASP A 770 14.83 24.14 -17.50
C ASP A 770 15.79 24.89 -18.39
N TYR A 771 15.26 25.79 -19.21
CA TYR A 771 16.02 26.83 -19.87
C TYR A 771 15.54 28.21 -19.38
N GLY A 772 16.44 28.99 -18.80
CA GLY A 772 16.14 30.35 -18.32
C GLY A 772 16.86 31.41 -19.17
N TRP A 773 16.09 32.39 -19.62
CA TRP A 773 16.63 33.60 -20.27
C TRP A 773 16.85 34.67 -19.20
N LYS A 774 18.04 35.27 -19.15
CA LYS A 774 18.32 36.46 -18.33
C LYS A 774 17.58 37.66 -18.95
N LEU A 775 16.67 38.24 -18.19
CA LEU A 775 15.93 39.43 -18.66
C LEU A 775 16.80 40.72 -18.62
N MET A 776 17.81 40.73 -17.76
CA MET A 776 18.72 41.86 -17.56
C MET A 776 20.20 41.39 -17.53
N PRO A 777 20.74 40.82 -18.64
CA PRO A 777 22.11 40.40 -18.67
C PRO A 777 23.07 41.59 -18.65
N ARG A 778 24.23 41.47 -18.01
CA ARG A 778 25.32 42.44 -18.13
C ARG A 778 26.04 42.27 -19.45
N LYS A 779 26.73 43.32 -19.90
CA LYS A 779 27.52 43.24 -21.13
C LYS A 779 28.58 42.12 -21.00
N GLY A 780 28.56 41.14 -21.93
CA GLY A 780 29.45 39.99 -21.93
C GLY A 780 28.94 38.77 -21.16
N GLU A 781 27.77 38.83 -20.51
CA GLU A 781 27.14 37.66 -19.93
C GLU A 781 26.38 36.84 -20.98
N LEU A 782 26.34 35.53 -20.82
CA LEU A 782 25.50 34.66 -21.64
C LEU A 782 24.01 35.05 -21.46
N PRO A 783 23.22 35.02 -22.54
CA PRO A 783 21.80 35.44 -22.48
C PRO A 783 20.90 34.52 -21.64
N GLY A 784 21.36 33.34 -21.30
CA GLY A 784 20.62 32.37 -20.50
C GLY A 784 21.44 31.09 -20.25
N GLY A 785 20.79 30.12 -19.65
CA GLY A 785 21.43 28.85 -19.31
C GLY A 785 20.43 27.69 -19.14
N VAL A 786 20.94 26.50 -19.44
CA VAL A 786 20.23 25.24 -19.20
C VAL A 786 20.51 24.73 -17.78
N SER A 787 19.47 24.31 -17.10
CA SER A 787 19.57 23.56 -15.84
C SER A 787 18.98 22.18 -16.03
N PHE A 788 19.73 21.15 -15.67
CA PHE A 788 19.30 19.74 -15.74
C PHE A 788 19.45 19.08 -14.36
N ALA A 789 18.49 18.27 -13.96
CA ALA A 789 18.61 17.38 -12.82
C ALA A 789 17.81 16.09 -13.06
N MET A 790 18.40 14.96 -12.69
CA MET A 790 17.79 13.62 -12.70
C MET A 790 17.92 13.01 -11.31
N GLY A 791 16.84 12.39 -10.82
CA GLY A 791 16.78 11.84 -9.45
C GLY A 791 16.36 12.85 -8.37
N GLN A 792 16.27 14.16 -8.70
CA GLN A 792 15.80 15.21 -7.79
C GLN A 792 14.83 16.14 -8.53
N LEU A 793 13.65 16.35 -7.97
CA LEU A 793 12.63 17.27 -8.54
C LEU A 793 12.74 18.70 -7.98
N PHE A 794 13.31 18.84 -6.79
CA PHE A 794 13.37 20.10 -6.04
C PHE A 794 14.72 20.28 -5.35
#